data_587a75a1ae7e94c5f9d8cf0af84b3b86
#
_entry.id   587a75a1ae7e94c5f9d8cf0af84b3b86
#
_cell.length_a   1.000
_cell.length_b   1.000
_cell.length_c   1.000
_cell.angle_alpha   90.00
_cell.angle_beta   90.00
_cell.angle_gamma   90.00
#
_symmetry.space_group_name_H-M   'P 1'
#
loop_
_entity.id
_entity.type
_entity.pdbx_description
1 polymer ?
#
loop_
_entity_poly.entity_id
_entity_poly.type
_entity_poly.pdbx_seq_one_letter_code
_entity_poly.pdbx_strand_id
1 'polypeptide(L)'
;MAKQGADNQYVVCVSDLSTAEAIPNCNISLYNYHNLKNDSARTDKEGFAYLKPASPGFFVLGQKGKDKAWLRLAENSALSLSNFDVSGQHVQMGVKGFIYGERGVWRPGDEIYLSLILEDKLGVLPEGHPLVAQLVDTNGHITQTLKGAITPNNIHCFTFKTEPEDQTGYWHVLFRIGGLTFKQTLRIETVKPNRLAIQMLFPNDKIIGTGVSLKPVEVKTKWLNGAPTSNQKAITEVRLYHADAGFSEFPDYRFSDKSRYFEPSTETLFDGQTDQQGNFSFSLNKIKTEDAPGILNAVFTTRVFENGGDFSISSQSIRYSPYDEYVGIRLPENDDNWYSTEQPVRLQGVTVTPTGKQSGNATIQIEVYKLDWHWWWDSEDENLGSYVNREYSSSVLSQKVKATDGRFQLDLHIPKYGRYFIRATDPSGHTSGLIAYFGSWSDNADQTAATTLHLSSDKKSYRVGEKIKVTIPSATGSVAIVSLENGKTVSNMKRINTSAGNTTFELEATSEMCPNTYIAVTLLQPHNNRDNDRPIRMYGVVNIHVEDPALHLNPKIKMAQELRPGKEFNVEVSEKDGKAMNYTIAIVDEGLLSLTTFRTPDPFAAFYAREALGVKTWDFYDYIYGAYGARLDKAFAVGGDEALKDLQDEKTNRFKPVVLFDGPFSLKAGATQKHTFKMPEYIGEVRTMVIAATNGQYGAASVNSTVNKPLMVSVALPRLFTPGDVIDIPVTVFVLKDHIREVTVKMTTDDKITLTGEKEQHIQFDKKGEQVVYFKARINSQTGMSTLRTEATSGIVTAIVCVVVLVRFPFA
;
A
#
# COMPACT_ATOMS: atom_id res chain seq x y z
N MET A 1 36.61 9.86 6.80
CA MET A 1 35.24 9.53 6.41
C MET A 1 34.36 10.77 6.50
N ALA A 2 33.43 10.95 5.60
CA ALA A 2 32.45 12.04 5.64
C ALA A 2 31.05 11.49 5.41
N LYS A 3 30.05 12.06 6.08
CA LYS A 3 28.64 11.76 5.90
C LYS A 3 27.88 13.05 5.60
N GLN A 4 26.88 12.99 4.73
CA GLN A 4 26.02 14.13 4.38
C GLN A 4 24.55 13.74 4.52
N GLY A 5 23.80 14.53 5.29
CA GLY A 5 22.33 14.47 5.33
C GLY A 5 21.66 15.26 4.21
N ALA A 6 20.37 15.02 4.00
CA ALA A 6 19.55 15.80 3.05
C ALA A 6 19.38 17.29 3.47
N ASP A 7 19.63 17.60 4.74
CA ASP A 7 19.68 18.96 5.31
C ASP A 7 20.97 19.73 4.97
N ASN A 8 21.81 19.18 4.09
CA ASN A 8 23.12 19.69 3.72
C ASN A 8 24.12 19.85 4.89
N GLN A 9 23.91 19.17 6.02
CA GLN A 9 24.90 19.06 7.07
C GLN A 9 25.90 17.95 6.75
N TYR A 10 27.16 18.19 7.09
CA TYR A 10 28.23 17.23 6.95
C TYR A 10 28.81 16.88 8.30
N VAL A 11 29.05 15.59 8.53
CA VAL A 11 29.83 15.11 9.66
C VAL A 11 31.11 14.47 9.14
N VAL A 12 32.25 14.99 9.54
CA VAL A 12 33.56 14.47 9.14
C VAL A 12 34.21 13.79 10.33
N CYS A 13 34.59 12.54 10.15
CA CYS A 13 35.28 11.74 11.13
C CYS A 13 36.75 11.56 10.71
N VAL A 14 37.67 11.91 11.59
CA VAL A 14 39.13 11.80 11.37
C VAL A 14 39.71 10.82 12.35
N SER A 15 40.41 9.80 11.83
CA SER A 15 41.10 8.76 12.59
C SER A 15 42.49 8.59 12.08
N ASP A 16 43.41 8.20 12.95
CA ASP A 16 44.76 7.73 12.59
C ASP A 16 44.62 6.38 11.87
N LEU A 17 45.28 6.23 10.73
CA LEU A 17 45.18 5.01 9.92
C LEU A 17 45.88 3.82 10.59
N SER A 18 46.95 4.08 11.29
CA SER A 18 47.80 3.04 11.89
C SER A 18 47.19 2.44 13.15
N THR A 19 46.47 3.27 13.94
CA THR A 19 45.95 2.91 15.27
C THR A 19 44.41 2.88 15.33
N ALA A 20 43.72 3.41 14.33
CA ALA A 20 42.25 3.67 14.28
C ALA A 20 41.77 4.66 15.37
N GLU A 21 42.63 5.30 16.12
CA GLU A 21 42.32 6.26 17.17
C GLU A 21 41.81 7.60 16.61
N ALA A 22 41.04 8.33 17.43
CA ALA A 22 40.54 9.65 17.08
C ALA A 22 41.65 10.69 16.93
N ILE A 23 41.57 11.56 15.94
CA ILE A 23 42.44 12.71 15.80
C ILE A 23 41.70 13.99 16.23
N PRO A 24 41.85 14.47 17.49
CA PRO A 24 41.24 15.70 17.96
C PRO A 24 41.97 16.95 17.42
N ASN A 25 41.25 18.11 17.41
CA ASN A 25 41.78 19.40 17.00
C ASN A 25 42.37 19.41 15.57
N CYS A 26 41.86 18.56 14.65
CA CYS A 26 42.17 18.60 13.25
C CYS A 26 41.34 19.70 12.57
N ASN A 27 41.95 20.57 11.77
CA ASN A 27 41.24 21.59 11.02
C ASN A 27 40.60 20.94 9.79
N ILE A 28 39.30 21.04 9.69
CA ILE A 28 38.50 20.57 8.56
C ILE A 28 38.06 21.75 7.74
N SER A 29 38.25 21.69 6.42
CA SER A 29 37.78 22.72 5.46
C SER A 29 37.00 22.04 4.35
N LEU A 30 35.79 22.50 4.11
CA LEU A 30 34.94 22.04 3.03
C LEU A 30 35.02 23.02 1.86
N TYR A 31 35.20 22.49 0.67
CA TYR A 31 35.31 23.27 -0.57
C TYR A 31 34.19 22.89 -1.53
N ASN A 32 33.68 23.88 -2.29
CA ASN A 32 32.73 23.65 -3.37
C ASN A 32 33.42 23.27 -4.68
N TYR A 33 32.64 23.02 -5.74
CA TYR A 33 33.16 22.68 -7.08
C TYR A 33 34.11 23.73 -7.66
N HIS A 34 33.92 25.01 -7.32
CA HIS A 34 34.76 26.11 -7.77
C HIS A 34 36.03 26.30 -6.92
N ASN A 35 36.35 25.37 -6.05
CA ASN A 35 37.51 25.40 -5.17
C ASN A 35 37.49 26.58 -4.15
N LEU A 36 36.30 27.10 -3.85
CA LEU A 36 36.09 28.08 -2.81
C LEU A 36 35.76 27.41 -1.49
N LYS A 37 36.40 27.89 -0.41
CA LYS A 37 36.12 27.41 0.94
C LYS A 37 34.68 27.75 1.30
N ASN A 38 33.89 26.73 1.59
CA ASN A 38 32.46 26.81 1.82
C ASN A 38 32.12 26.81 3.33
N ASP A 39 32.89 26.04 4.11
CA ASP A 39 32.75 26.00 5.57
C ASP A 39 34.03 25.43 6.21
N SER A 40 34.15 25.54 7.53
CA SER A 40 35.25 24.93 8.30
C SER A 40 34.92 24.72 9.76
N ALA A 41 35.46 23.63 10.33
CA ALA A 41 35.34 23.25 11.73
C ALA A 41 36.60 22.59 12.26
N ARG A 42 36.69 22.32 13.55
CA ARG A 42 37.73 21.48 14.16
C ARG A 42 37.12 20.22 14.72
N THR A 43 37.86 19.13 14.64
CA THR A 43 37.43 17.88 15.25
C THR A 43 37.45 17.99 16.78
N ASP A 44 36.45 17.40 17.41
CA ASP A 44 36.30 17.24 18.86
C ASP A 44 37.26 16.15 19.41
N LYS A 45 37.09 15.77 20.69
CA LYS A 45 37.87 14.74 21.36
C LYS A 45 37.73 13.36 20.73
N GLU A 46 36.58 13.08 20.12
CA GLU A 46 36.25 11.82 19.41
C GLU A 46 36.63 11.85 17.93
N GLY A 47 37.19 12.98 17.44
CA GLY A 47 37.59 13.14 16.05
C GLY A 47 36.47 13.51 15.08
N PHE A 48 35.31 14.03 15.60
CA PHE A 48 34.20 14.46 14.77
C PHE A 48 34.23 15.98 14.55
N ALA A 49 33.89 16.42 13.33
CA ALA A 49 33.67 17.80 12.99
C ALA A 49 32.34 17.95 12.24
N TYR A 50 31.54 18.95 12.63
CA TYR A 50 30.22 19.23 12.08
C TYR A 50 30.28 20.51 11.25
N LEU A 51 29.76 20.45 10.02
CA LEU A 51 29.76 21.52 9.03
C LEU A 51 28.34 21.72 8.50
N LYS A 52 27.98 23.00 8.30
CA LYS A 52 26.69 23.40 7.71
C LYS A 52 26.90 24.45 6.63
N PRO A 53 27.40 24.08 5.46
CA PRO A 53 27.72 24.98 4.38
C PRO A 53 26.48 25.57 3.72
N ALA A 54 26.64 26.76 3.12
CA ALA A 54 25.57 27.43 2.37
C ALA A 54 25.27 26.76 1.01
N SER A 55 26.24 25.99 0.47
CA SER A 55 26.10 25.28 -0.81
C SER A 55 26.71 23.87 -0.70
N PRO A 56 26.37 22.91 -1.59
CA PRO A 56 26.92 21.58 -1.56
C PRO A 56 28.47 21.54 -1.60
N GLY A 57 29.05 20.66 -0.78
CA GLY A 57 30.50 20.42 -0.75
C GLY A 57 30.94 19.52 -1.91
N PHE A 58 32.17 19.73 -2.39
CA PHE A 58 32.79 18.92 -3.44
C PHE A 58 33.96 18.10 -2.92
N PHE A 59 34.77 18.67 -2.02
CA PHE A 59 35.79 17.93 -1.30
C PHE A 59 36.04 18.49 0.11
N VAL A 60 36.51 17.62 0.99
CA VAL A 60 36.95 17.95 2.35
C VAL A 60 38.45 17.85 2.45
N LEU A 61 39.11 18.85 3.07
CA LEU A 61 40.49 18.85 3.45
C LEU A 61 40.61 18.84 4.98
N GLY A 62 41.28 17.79 5.53
CA GLY A 62 41.70 17.73 6.91
C GLY A 62 43.19 18.10 7.06
N GLN A 63 43.54 18.93 8.06
CA GLN A 63 44.93 19.33 8.28
C GLN A 63 45.26 19.35 9.79
N LYS A 64 46.31 18.65 10.17
CA LYS A 64 46.87 18.70 11.53
C LYS A 64 48.40 18.82 11.46
N GLY A 65 48.94 19.97 11.89
CA GLY A 65 50.34 20.27 11.70
C GLY A 65 50.77 20.31 10.25
N LYS A 66 51.69 19.46 9.85
CA LYS A 66 52.16 19.29 8.48
C LYS A 66 51.36 18.27 7.68
N ASP A 67 50.56 17.41 8.36
CA ASP A 67 49.82 16.33 7.74
C ASP A 67 48.52 16.85 7.13
N LYS A 68 48.24 16.36 5.94
CA LYS A 68 47.03 16.73 5.16
C LYS A 68 46.40 15.48 4.58
N ALA A 69 45.08 15.40 4.66
CA ALA A 69 44.26 14.39 3.98
C ALA A 69 43.09 15.06 3.28
N TRP A 70 42.71 14.60 2.12
CA TRP A 70 41.57 15.10 1.39
C TRP A 70 40.65 13.99 0.90
N LEU A 71 39.36 14.26 0.84
CA LEU A 71 38.35 13.32 0.44
C LEU A 71 37.39 14.00 -0.54
N ARG A 72 37.20 13.38 -1.71
CA ARG A 72 36.25 13.85 -2.72
C ARG A 72 34.83 13.39 -2.34
N LEU A 73 33.85 14.29 -2.45
CA LEU A 73 32.44 14.07 -2.12
C LEU A 73 31.57 13.95 -3.38
N ALA A 74 32.09 13.31 -4.43
CA ALA A 74 31.30 13.09 -5.64
C ALA A 74 30.24 12.01 -5.43
N GLU A 75 29.10 12.16 -6.06
CA GLU A 75 27.97 11.23 -5.90
C GLU A 75 28.32 9.80 -6.29
N ASN A 76 29.12 9.62 -7.33
CA ASN A 76 29.58 8.32 -7.81
C ASN A 76 30.71 7.68 -6.96
N SER A 77 31.22 8.36 -5.93
CA SER A 77 32.23 7.87 -5.01
C SER A 77 31.70 7.64 -3.59
N ALA A 78 30.39 7.77 -3.37
CA ALA A 78 29.77 7.39 -2.12
C ALA A 78 29.78 5.86 -1.96
N LEU A 79 29.84 5.38 -0.71
CA LEU A 79 29.74 3.95 -0.39
C LEU A 79 28.44 3.38 -0.93
N SER A 80 28.52 2.20 -1.53
CA SER A 80 27.34 1.51 -2.03
C SER A 80 26.50 0.96 -0.88
N LEU A 81 25.19 1.11 -1.02
CA LEU A 81 24.19 0.61 -0.07
C LEU A 81 23.39 -0.57 -0.66
N SER A 82 23.81 -1.13 -1.81
CA SER A 82 23.08 -2.20 -2.51
C SER A 82 22.90 -3.49 -1.71
N ASN A 83 23.78 -3.74 -0.76
CA ASN A 83 23.74 -4.92 0.12
C ASN A 83 22.87 -4.73 1.37
N PHE A 84 22.23 -3.55 1.52
CA PHE A 84 21.43 -3.24 2.71
C PHE A 84 20.00 -2.88 2.32
N ASP A 85 19.03 -3.32 3.12
CA ASP A 85 17.63 -2.89 2.95
C ASP A 85 17.44 -1.46 3.49
N VAL A 86 17.75 -0.49 2.64
CA VAL A 86 17.62 0.96 2.90
C VAL A 86 16.43 1.58 2.15
N SER A 87 15.52 0.76 1.65
CA SER A 87 14.35 1.18 0.89
C SER A 87 13.31 1.90 1.74
N GLY A 88 12.45 2.69 1.10
CA GLY A 88 11.36 3.42 1.74
C GLY A 88 10.95 4.66 0.94
N GLN A 89 10.14 5.52 1.54
CA GLN A 89 9.75 6.79 0.93
C GLN A 89 10.92 7.80 0.92
N HIS A 90 11.16 8.42 -0.23
CA HIS A 90 12.13 9.51 -0.33
C HIS A 90 11.53 10.82 0.18
N VAL A 91 12.22 11.47 1.09
CA VAL A 91 11.82 12.76 1.65
C VAL A 91 12.48 13.89 0.83
N GLN A 92 11.67 14.75 0.21
CA GLN A 92 12.18 15.85 -0.61
C GLN A 92 12.59 17.04 0.27
N MET A 93 13.88 17.34 0.34
CA MET A 93 14.43 18.46 1.13
C MET A 93 13.93 18.51 2.58
N GLY A 94 13.62 17.36 3.18
CA GLY A 94 13.09 17.28 4.55
C GLY A 94 11.59 17.58 4.70
N VAL A 95 10.87 17.81 3.60
CA VAL A 95 9.43 18.07 3.57
C VAL A 95 8.69 16.85 3.07
N LYS A 96 7.61 16.48 3.74
CA LYS A 96 6.66 15.45 3.30
C LYS A 96 5.32 16.08 2.92
N GLY A 97 4.66 15.51 1.91
CA GLY A 97 3.33 15.90 1.48
C GLY A 97 2.42 14.69 1.32
N PHE A 98 1.20 14.79 1.83
CA PHE A 98 0.16 13.79 1.63
C PHE A 98 -1.03 14.43 0.93
N ILE A 99 -1.32 13.96 -0.29
CA ILE A 99 -2.45 14.42 -1.09
C ILE A 99 -3.59 13.41 -0.92
N TYR A 100 -4.80 13.89 -0.68
CA TYR A 100 -5.99 13.05 -0.62
C TYR A 100 -7.19 13.76 -1.22
N GLY A 101 -8.09 12.96 -1.79
CA GLY A 101 -9.39 13.40 -2.26
C GLY A 101 -10.52 12.82 -1.40
N GLU A 102 -11.72 13.29 -1.62
CA GLU A 102 -12.94 12.79 -0.97
C GLU A 102 -13.37 11.42 -1.52
N ARG A 103 -12.83 10.99 -2.66
CA ARG A 103 -13.14 9.71 -3.35
C ARG A 103 -11.97 9.28 -4.24
N GLY A 104 -12.05 8.08 -4.84
CA GLY A 104 -10.99 7.51 -5.68
C GLY A 104 -11.22 7.64 -7.18
N VAL A 105 -12.44 8.02 -7.62
CA VAL A 105 -12.81 8.20 -9.03
C VAL A 105 -13.77 9.36 -9.20
N TRP A 106 -13.57 10.16 -10.22
CA TRP A 106 -14.41 11.32 -10.59
C TRP A 106 -14.96 11.12 -12.01
N ARG A 107 -16.04 11.80 -12.31
CA ARG A 107 -16.62 11.79 -13.67
C ARG A 107 -16.30 13.09 -14.37
N PRO A 108 -16.22 13.09 -15.71
CA PRO A 108 -16.21 14.35 -16.45
C PRO A 108 -17.37 15.26 -16.01
N GLY A 109 -17.09 16.53 -15.74
CA GLY A 109 -18.03 17.51 -15.21
C GLY A 109 -18.15 17.56 -13.68
N ASP A 110 -17.48 16.67 -12.94
CA ASP A 110 -17.49 16.70 -11.48
C ASP A 110 -16.52 17.76 -10.91
N GLU A 111 -16.85 18.26 -9.73
CA GLU A 111 -15.90 18.97 -8.87
C GLU A 111 -15.02 17.96 -8.14
N ILE A 112 -13.73 18.27 -8.05
CA ILE A 112 -12.67 17.44 -7.45
C ILE A 112 -12.12 18.19 -6.24
N TYR A 113 -12.45 17.71 -5.05
CA TYR A 113 -11.95 18.28 -3.80
C TYR A 113 -10.66 17.55 -3.39
N LEU A 114 -9.55 18.26 -3.47
CA LEU A 114 -8.23 17.73 -3.08
C LEU A 114 -7.65 18.53 -1.94
N SER A 115 -7.09 17.80 -1.00
CA SER A 115 -6.38 18.39 0.12
C SER A 115 -4.94 17.92 0.14
N LEU A 116 -4.02 18.83 0.47
CA LEU A 116 -2.62 18.57 0.72
C LEU A 116 -2.31 18.82 2.19
N ILE A 117 -1.83 17.81 2.90
CA ILE A 117 -1.21 17.98 4.21
C ILE A 117 0.30 18.08 4.00
N LEU A 118 0.93 19.08 4.65
CA LEU A 118 2.37 19.28 4.61
C LEU A 118 2.99 19.06 5.99
N GLU A 119 4.11 18.36 6.03
CA GLU A 119 4.98 18.25 7.19
C GLU A 119 6.35 18.84 6.84
N ASP A 120 6.71 19.93 7.52
CA ASP A 120 8.01 20.60 7.40
C ASP A 120 8.66 20.68 8.76
N LYS A 121 9.29 19.58 9.20
CA LYS A 121 9.99 19.53 10.52
C LYS A 121 11.25 20.40 10.56
N LEU A 122 11.82 20.73 9.40
CA LEU A 122 13.05 21.53 9.32
C LEU A 122 12.79 23.04 9.19
N GLY A 123 11.52 23.45 8.99
CA GLY A 123 11.14 24.86 8.82
C GLY A 123 11.73 25.51 7.57
N VAL A 124 11.88 24.74 6.49
CA VAL A 124 12.43 25.23 5.23
C VAL A 124 11.43 26.05 4.42
N LEU A 125 10.14 25.94 4.73
CA LEU A 125 9.04 26.63 4.07
C LEU A 125 8.48 27.71 5.00
N PRO A 126 8.69 29.01 4.71
CA PRO A 126 8.14 30.08 5.53
C PRO A 126 6.61 30.17 5.39
N GLU A 127 5.94 30.67 6.41
CA GLU A 127 4.52 30.99 6.36
C GLU A 127 4.23 31.99 5.23
N GLY A 128 3.12 31.79 4.52
CA GLY A 128 2.79 32.60 3.34
C GLY A 128 3.54 32.23 2.07
N HIS A 129 4.43 31.21 2.10
CA HIS A 129 5.12 30.75 0.89
C HIS A 129 4.10 30.33 -0.19
N PRO A 130 4.29 30.73 -1.47
CA PRO A 130 3.37 30.37 -2.55
C PRO A 130 3.26 28.87 -2.76
N LEU A 131 2.02 28.39 -2.87
CA LEU A 131 1.65 27.03 -3.21
C LEU A 131 0.86 27.05 -4.51
N VAL A 132 1.32 26.34 -5.53
CA VAL A 132 0.67 26.24 -6.84
C VAL A 132 0.16 24.82 -7.04
N ALA A 133 -1.15 24.67 -7.28
CA ALA A 133 -1.80 23.43 -7.59
C ALA A 133 -2.23 23.39 -9.06
N GLN A 134 -1.82 22.38 -9.81
CA GLN A 134 -2.07 22.24 -11.25
C GLN A 134 -2.77 20.91 -11.54
N LEU A 135 -3.87 20.97 -12.30
CA LEU A 135 -4.53 19.79 -12.84
C LEU A 135 -4.00 19.55 -14.26
N VAL A 136 -3.59 18.33 -14.54
CA VAL A 136 -2.97 17.91 -15.80
C VAL A 136 -3.79 16.77 -16.40
N ASP A 137 -4.14 16.89 -17.66
CA ASP A 137 -4.93 15.91 -18.41
C ASP A 137 -4.11 14.65 -18.80
N THR A 138 -4.75 13.72 -19.49
CA THR A 138 -4.15 12.46 -19.98
C THR A 138 -3.04 12.68 -21.00
N ASN A 139 -3.01 13.85 -21.67
CA ASN A 139 -2.04 14.21 -22.69
C ASN A 139 -0.86 15.03 -22.11
N GLY A 140 -0.89 15.31 -20.81
CA GLY A 140 0.13 16.11 -20.13
C GLY A 140 -0.09 17.63 -20.19
N HIS A 141 -1.26 18.10 -20.65
CA HIS A 141 -1.58 19.53 -20.67
C HIS A 141 -2.12 19.99 -19.32
N ILE A 142 -1.67 21.16 -18.87
CA ILE A 142 -2.20 21.79 -17.66
C ILE A 142 -3.55 22.42 -18.02
N THR A 143 -4.65 21.88 -17.48
CA THR A 143 -6.01 22.37 -17.71
C THR A 143 -6.40 23.47 -16.72
N GLN A 144 -5.93 23.37 -15.48
CA GLN A 144 -6.21 24.36 -14.42
C GLN A 144 -4.98 24.64 -13.58
N THR A 145 -4.83 25.88 -13.14
CA THR A 145 -3.81 26.30 -12.17
C THR A 145 -4.46 27.13 -11.08
N LEU A 146 -4.36 26.63 -9.84
CA LEU A 146 -4.85 27.29 -8.64
C LEU A 146 -3.66 27.75 -7.79
N LYS A 147 -3.80 28.89 -7.13
CA LYS A 147 -2.76 29.48 -6.28
C LYS A 147 -3.25 29.53 -4.84
N GLY A 148 -2.38 29.20 -3.92
CA GLY A 148 -2.58 29.29 -2.47
C GLY A 148 -1.29 29.72 -1.80
N ALA A 149 -1.29 29.69 -0.48
CA ALA A 149 -0.13 29.94 0.34
C ALA A 149 -0.08 28.95 1.50
N ILE A 150 1.11 28.71 2.03
CA ILE A 150 1.30 27.90 3.22
C ILE A 150 0.70 28.60 4.43
N THR A 151 -0.14 27.88 5.17
CA THR A 151 -0.80 28.37 6.38
C THR A 151 -0.39 27.52 7.59
N PRO A 152 -0.49 28.04 8.82
CA PRO A 152 -0.17 27.27 10.03
C PRO A 152 -1.02 26.01 10.24
N ASN A 153 -2.15 25.90 9.54
CA ASN A 153 -3.07 24.76 9.68
C ASN A 153 -2.56 23.47 9.04
N ASN A 154 -1.47 23.51 8.27
CA ASN A 154 -0.86 22.36 7.57
C ASN A 154 -1.78 21.61 6.59
N ILE A 155 -3.07 22.00 6.45
CA ILE A 155 -4.03 21.41 5.50
C ILE A 155 -4.43 22.47 4.48
N HIS A 156 -4.17 22.21 3.22
CA HIS A 156 -4.45 23.11 2.10
C HIS A 156 -5.45 22.46 1.16
N CYS A 157 -6.66 23.03 1.05
CA CYS A 157 -7.76 22.51 0.24
C CYS A 157 -7.86 23.24 -1.09
N PHE A 158 -8.06 22.51 -2.17
CA PHE A 158 -8.24 23.00 -3.53
C PHE A 158 -9.42 22.32 -4.18
N THR A 159 -10.21 23.09 -4.94
CA THR A 159 -11.33 22.56 -5.72
C THR A 159 -11.03 22.74 -7.19
N PHE A 160 -10.84 21.64 -7.90
CA PHE A 160 -10.74 21.61 -9.35
C PHE A 160 -12.08 21.23 -9.95
N LYS A 161 -12.26 21.49 -11.24
CA LYS A 161 -13.46 21.12 -11.97
C LYS A 161 -13.07 20.57 -13.34
N THR A 162 -13.69 19.48 -13.73
CA THR A 162 -13.61 18.96 -15.11
C THR A 162 -14.84 19.38 -15.90
N GLU A 163 -14.70 19.46 -17.22
CA GLU A 163 -15.82 19.70 -18.12
C GLU A 163 -16.48 18.36 -18.50
N PRO A 164 -17.80 18.36 -18.84
CA PRO A 164 -18.52 17.14 -19.21
C PRO A 164 -17.94 16.41 -20.44
N GLU A 165 -17.23 17.11 -21.30
CA GLU A 165 -16.59 16.64 -22.53
C GLU A 165 -15.16 16.21 -22.33
N ASP A 166 -14.60 16.36 -21.13
CA ASP A 166 -13.21 16.00 -20.83
C ASP A 166 -12.98 14.50 -20.99
N GLN A 167 -11.77 14.14 -21.44
CA GLN A 167 -11.38 12.76 -21.66
C GLN A 167 -11.30 11.98 -20.36
N THR A 168 -11.80 10.76 -20.40
CA THR A 168 -11.60 9.79 -19.32
C THR A 168 -10.16 9.25 -19.32
N GLY A 169 -9.70 8.77 -18.16
CA GLY A 169 -8.37 8.18 -18.01
C GLY A 169 -7.65 8.67 -16.76
N TYR A 170 -6.32 8.52 -16.77
CA TYR A 170 -5.47 8.92 -15.64
C TYR A 170 -5.00 10.37 -15.82
N TRP A 171 -5.54 11.23 -15.00
CA TRP A 171 -5.13 12.62 -14.86
C TRP A 171 -4.13 12.74 -13.71
N HIS A 172 -3.48 13.90 -13.57
CA HIS A 172 -2.55 14.15 -12.48
C HIS A 172 -2.82 15.50 -11.83
N VAL A 173 -2.67 15.56 -10.51
CA VAL A 173 -2.51 16.84 -9.82
C VAL A 173 -1.07 17.01 -9.38
N LEU A 174 -0.53 18.21 -9.57
CA LEU A 174 0.81 18.60 -9.16
C LEU A 174 0.72 19.76 -8.17
N PHE A 175 1.24 19.57 -6.97
CA PHE A 175 1.42 20.65 -6.00
C PHE A 175 2.88 21.08 -6.00
N ARG A 176 3.14 22.32 -6.35
CA ARG A 176 4.48 22.91 -6.44
C ARG A 176 4.68 23.94 -5.34
N ILE A 177 5.74 23.80 -4.56
CA ILE A 177 6.07 24.65 -3.42
C ILE A 177 7.57 24.89 -3.45
N GLY A 178 8.01 26.07 -3.89
CA GLY A 178 9.42 26.31 -4.12
C GLY A 178 10.02 25.32 -5.12
N GLY A 179 11.07 24.61 -4.73
CA GLY A 179 11.68 23.55 -5.55
C GLY A 179 11.03 22.15 -5.40
N LEU A 180 9.97 22.03 -4.57
CA LEU A 180 9.31 20.74 -4.27
C LEU A 180 8.13 20.50 -5.20
N THR A 181 7.89 19.24 -5.55
CA THR A 181 6.70 18.83 -6.31
C THR A 181 6.10 17.55 -5.72
N PHE A 182 4.82 17.63 -5.32
CA PHE A 182 4.04 16.49 -4.91
C PHE A 182 3.03 16.15 -6.00
N LYS A 183 2.96 14.88 -6.38
CA LYS A 183 2.11 14.39 -7.48
C LYS A 183 1.14 13.33 -6.96
N GLN A 184 -0.12 13.43 -7.42
CA GLN A 184 -1.16 12.41 -7.22
C GLN A 184 -1.82 12.09 -8.55
N THR A 185 -2.02 10.81 -8.84
CA THR A 185 -2.80 10.37 -9.99
C THR A 185 -4.28 10.37 -9.64
N LEU A 186 -5.10 10.92 -10.51
CA LEU A 186 -6.56 10.99 -10.43
C LEU A 186 -7.16 10.11 -11.52
N ARG A 187 -8.19 9.35 -11.18
CA ARG A 187 -8.92 8.52 -12.13
C ARG A 187 -10.22 9.21 -12.50
N ILE A 188 -10.35 9.64 -13.76
CA ILE A 188 -11.55 10.29 -14.28
C ILE A 188 -12.23 9.32 -15.23
N GLU A 189 -13.42 8.83 -14.86
CA GLU A 189 -14.14 7.81 -15.62
C GLU A 189 -15.66 8.00 -15.56
N THR A 190 -16.35 7.49 -16.57
CA THR A 190 -17.80 7.44 -16.58
C THR A 190 -18.28 6.27 -15.74
N VAL A 191 -18.45 6.47 -14.44
CA VAL A 191 -18.87 5.42 -13.51
C VAL A 191 -20.31 5.61 -13.04
N LYS A 192 -21.01 4.49 -12.79
CA LYS A 192 -22.31 4.48 -12.11
C LYS A 192 -22.10 4.03 -10.67
N PRO A 193 -22.60 4.76 -9.67
CA PRO A 193 -22.57 4.30 -8.28
C PRO A 193 -23.33 2.98 -8.10
N ASN A 194 -22.81 2.10 -7.26
CA ASN A 194 -23.54 0.93 -6.80
C ASN A 194 -24.83 1.39 -6.09
N ARG A 195 -25.92 0.68 -6.31
CA ARG A 195 -27.21 0.90 -5.60
C ARG A 195 -27.46 -0.19 -4.55
N LEU A 196 -26.71 -1.29 -4.64
CA LEU A 196 -26.78 -2.42 -3.73
C LEU A 196 -25.48 -2.50 -2.92
N ALA A 197 -25.60 -2.74 -1.64
CA ALA A 197 -24.50 -3.20 -0.79
C ALA A 197 -24.40 -4.72 -0.91
N ILE A 198 -23.22 -5.22 -1.26
CA ILE A 198 -22.93 -6.64 -1.43
C ILE A 198 -21.82 -7.00 -0.41
N GLN A 199 -22.14 -7.88 0.53
CA GLN A 199 -21.22 -8.31 1.57
C GLN A 199 -20.98 -9.82 1.45
N MET A 200 -19.74 -10.21 1.20
CA MET A 200 -19.30 -11.60 1.24
C MET A 200 -18.80 -11.95 2.65
N LEU A 201 -19.35 -12.98 3.25
CA LEU A 201 -19.02 -13.45 4.59
C LEU A 201 -18.19 -14.73 4.47
N PHE A 202 -16.89 -14.60 4.60
CA PHE A 202 -15.99 -15.74 4.56
C PHE A 202 -15.96 -16.49 5.91
N PRO A 203 -15.78 -17.82 5.89
CA PRO A 203 -15.73 -18.62 7.12
C PRO A 203 -14.52 -18.31 8.01
N ASN A 204 -13.52 -17.61 7.47
CA ASN A 204 -12.37 -17.07 8.18
C ASN A 204 -11.93 -15.79 7.47
N ASP A 205 -11.68 -14.72 8.23
CA ASP A 205 -11.38 -13.38 7.68
C ASP A 205 -9.95 -13.23 7.13
N LYS A 206 -9.05 -14.16 7.44
CA LYS A 206 -7.63 -14.06 7.07
C LYS A 206 -7.25 -14.97 5.92
N ILE A 207 -7.71 -16.23 5.97
CA ILE A 207 -7.36 -17.25 4.99
C ILE A 207 -8.49 -18.30 4.91
N ILE A 208 -8.78 -18.78 3.70
CA ILE A 208 -9.75 -19.85 3.41
C ILE A 208 -9.09 -20.93 2.56
N GLY A 209 -9.79 -22.02 2.30
CA GLY A 209 -9.35 -23.08 1.41
C GLY A 209 -8.99 -24.37 2.15
N THR A 210 -8.20 -25.21 1.50
CA THR A 210 -7.77 -26.53 1.99
C THR A 210 -7.00 -26.41 3.31
N GLY A 211 -7.26 -27.29 4.25
CA GLY A 211 -6.65 -27.27 5.58
C GLY A 211 -7.14 -26.16 6.54
N VAL A 212 -8.05 -25.28 6.08
CA VAL A 212 -8.66 -24.23 6.93
C VAL A 212 -10.17 -24.41 6.98
N SER A 213 -10.86 -24.03 5.92
CA SER A 213 -12.30 -24.17 5.77
C SER A 213 -12.71 -24.09 4.30
N LEU A 214 -13.46 -25.08 3.85
CA LEU A 214 -14.15 -25.12 2.55
C LEU A 214 -15.66 -24.92 2.71
N LYS A 215 -16.14 -24.43 3.86
CA LYS A 215 -17.53 -24.08 4.04
C LYS A 215 -17.97 -23.06 2.98
N PRO A 216 -19.22 -23.13 2.52
CA PRO A 216 -19.73 -22.15 1.58
C PRO A 216 -19.57 -20.72 2.11
N VAL A 217 -19.28 -19.80 1.20
CA VAL A 217 -19.26 -18.37 1.48
C VAL A 217 -20.69 -17.86 1.39
N GLU A 218 -21.18 -17.23 2.44
CA GLU A 218 -22.47 -16.56 2.43
C GLU A 218 -22.33 -15.17 1.84
N VAL A 219 -23.26 -14.77 0.98
CA VAL A 219 -23.34 -13.43 0.42
C VAL A 219 -24.66 -12.80 0.84
N LYS A 220 -24.58 -11.65 1.48
CA LYS A 220 -25.74 -10.84 1.84
C LYS A 220 -25.81 -9.62 0.97
N THR A 221 -26.94 -9.41 0.35
CA THR A 221 -27.18 -8.26 -0.50
C THR A 221 -28.39 -7.46 -0.02
N LYS A 222 -28.28 -6.16 -0.07
CA LYS A 222 -29.35 -5.23 0.28
C LYS A 222 -29.25 -3.97 -0.56
N TRP A 223 -30.35 -3.32 -0.79
CA TRP A 223 -30.32 -1.95 -1.32
C TRP A 223 -29.63 -1.02 -0.33
N LEU A 224 -28.93 0.01 -0.81
CA LEU A 224 -28.26 1.00 0.07
C LEU A 224 -29.25 1.76 0.96
N ASN A 225 -30.54 1.76 0.61
CA ASN A 225 -31.63 2.29 1.45
C ASN A 225 -32.05 1.34 2.59
N GLY A 226 -31.46 0.13 2.67
CA GLY A 226 -31.69 -0.87 3.71
C GLY A 226 -32.72 -1.96 3.36
N ALA A 227 -33.41 -1.91 2.20
CA ALA A 227 -34.33 -2.97 1.77
C ALA A 227 -33.57 -4.23 1.30
N PRO A 228 -34.10 -5.47 1.44
CA PRO A 228 -33.51 -6.68 0.91
C PRO A 228 -33.60 -6.71 -0.62
N THR A 229 -32.66 -7.36 -1.30
CA THR A 229 -32.66 -7.58 -2.76
C THR A 229 -33.23 -8.96 -3.06
N SER A 230 -34.53 -9.07 -3.19
CA SER A 230 -35.23 -10.34 -3.39
C SER A 230 -35.23 -10.78 -4.84
N ASN A 231 -34.92 -12.06 -5.11
CA ASN A 231 -34.97 -12.72 -6.43
C ASN A 231 -34.19 -11.99 -7.55
N GLN A 232 -33.09 -11.32 -7.20
CA GLN A 232 -32.23 -10.65 -8.17
C GLN A 232 -31.18 -11.61 -8.73
N LYS A 233 -30.88 -11.53 -10.04
CA LYS A 233 -29.79 -12.31 -10.64
C LYS A 233 -28.46 -11.92 -10.00
N ALA A 234 -27.63 -12.93 -9.65
CA ALA A 234 -26.30 -12.73 -9.10
C ALA A 234 -25.27 -13.66 -9.76
N ILE A 235 -24.09 -13.15 -10.01
CA ILE A 235 -22.94 -13.90 -10.55
C ILE A 235 -21.74 -13.62 -9.65
N THR A 236 -21.06 -14.69 -9.20
CA THR A 236 -19.80 -14.58 -8.45
C THR A 236 -18.71 -15.32 -9.20
N GLU A 237 -17.63 -14.62 -9.44
CA GLU A 237 -16.40 -15.13 -10.08
C GLU A 237 -15.24 -15.01 -9.09
N VAL A 238 -14.25 -15.92 -9.23
CA VAL A 238 -12.97 -15.83 -8.50
C VAL A 238 -11.82 -15.79 -9.47
N ARG A 239 -10.83 -14.96 -9.18
CA ARG A 239 -9.55 -14.94 -9.87
C ARG A 239 -8.43 -15.11 -8.86
N LEU A 240 -7.52 -16.06 -9.13
CA LEU A 240 -6.41 -16.40 -8.27
C LEU A 240 -5.12 -15.77 -8.77
N TYR A 241 -4.29 -15.29 -7.84
CA TYR A 241 -2.97 -14.74 -8.11
C TYR A 241 -1.96 -15.35 -7.17
N HIS A 242 -0.71 -15.40 -7.58
CA HIS A 242 0.39 -15.74 -6.68
C HIS A 242 0.43 -14.76 -5.48
N ALA A 243 0.72 -15.29 -4.30
CA ALA A 243 0.96 -14.51 -3.09
C ALA A 243 2.22 -15.02 -2.39
N ASP A 244 3.01 -14.11 -1.82
CA ASP A 244 4.13 -14.52 -0.98
C ASP A 244 3.62 -15.25 0.26
N ALA A 245 4.02 -16.52 0.39
CA ALA A 245 3.68 -17.35 1.52
C ALA A 245 4.64 -17.04 2.68
N GLY A 246 4.25 -16.13 3.57
CA GLY A 246 4.95 -15.84 4.81
C GLY A 246 4.07 -16.19 6.03
N PHE A 247 4.66 -16.85 7.04
CA PHE A 247 4.03 -17.10 8.34
C PHE A 247 4.77 -16.32 9.41
N SER A 248 4.05 -15.52 10.20
CA SER A 248 4.62 -14.60 11.19
C SER A 248 5.43 -15.28 12.29
N GLU A 249 5.13 -16.55 12.60
CA GLU A 249 5.90 -17.35 13.57
C GLU A 249 7.20 -17.92 12.99
N PHE A 250 7.35 -17.90 11.65
CA PHE A 250 8.50 -18.45 10.93
C PHE A 250 8.99 -17.48 9.84
N PRO A 251 9.37 -16.25 10.19
CA PRO A 251 9.68 -15.19 9.21
C PRO A 251 10.92 -15.51 8.35
N ASP A 252 11.84 -16.32 8.87
CA ASP A 252 13.11 -16.64 8.21
C ASP A 252 13.01 -17.88 7.29
N TYR A 253 11.84 -18.54 7.24
CA TYR A 253 11.61 -19.69 6.41
C TYR A 253 10.96 -19.31 5.08
N ARG A 254 11.36 -19.99 4.00
CA ARG A 254 10.74 -19.88 2.68
C ARG A 254 9.65 -20.94 2.55
N PHE A 255 8.44 -20.51 2.13
CA PHE A 255 7.26 -21.36 1.95
C PHE A 255 6.69 -21.28 0.54
N SER A 256 7.48 -20.88 -0.44
CA SER A 256 7.07 -20.80 -1.84
C SER A 256 8.11 -21.42 -2.77
N ASP A 257 7.66 -21.96 -3.87
CA ASP A 257 8.50 -22.55 -4.92
C ASP A 257 8.40 -21.72 -6.19
N LYS A 258 9.39 -20.89 -6.47
CA LYS A 258 9.48 -20.06 -7.68
C LYS A 258 9.63 -20.85 -8.97
N SER A 259 9.89 -22.16 -8.89
CA SER A 259 9.94 -23.03 -10.07
C SER A 259 8.58 -23.51 -10.55
N ARG A 260 7.51 -23.28 -9.78
CA ARG A 260 6.13 -23.56 -10.18
C ARG A 260 5.52 -22.33 -10.82
N TYR A 261 5.04 -22.50 -12.03
CA TYR A 261 4.32 -21.46 -12.76
C TYR A 261 2.81 -21.64 -12.54
N PHE A 262 2.15 -20.59 -12.10
CA PHE A 262 0.70 -20.57 -11.89
C PHE A 262 0.06 -19.51 -12.77
N GLU A 263 -0.74 -19.93 -13.75
CA GLU A 263 -1.51 -19.00 -14.58
C GLU A 263 -2.79 -18.56 -13.89
N PRO A 264 -3.02 -17.24 -13.75
CA PRO A 264 -4.28 -16.72 -13.22
C PRO A 264 -5.46 -17.14 -14.10
N SER A 265 -6.39 -17.92 -13.56
CA SER A 265 -7.65 -18.29 -14.21
C SER A 265 -8.83 -17.61 -13.53
N THR A 266 -9.91 -17.36 -14.29
CA THR A 266 -11.16 -16.85 -13.73
C THR A 266 -12.19 -17.97 -13.77
N GLU A 267 -12.79 -18.27 -12.61
CA GLU A 267 -13.79 -19.32 -12.45
C GLU A 267 -15.10 -18.77 -11.92
N THR A 268 -16.22 -19.18 -12.50
CA THR A 268 -17.55 -18.83 -12.03
C THR A 268 -17.98 -19.80 -10.92
N LEU A 269 -18.16 -19.26 -9.71
CA LEU A 269 -18.55 -20.03 -8.53
C LEU A 269 -20.07 -20.07 -8.34
N PHE A 270 -20.76 -19.00 -8.76
CA PHE A 270 -22.21 -18.86 -8.64
C PHE A 270 -22.78 -18.13 -9.87
N ASP A 271 -23.84 -18.65 -10.44
CA ASP A 271 -24.71 -17.99 -11.42
C ASP A 271 -26.16 -18.41 -11.08
N GLY A 272 -26.93 -17.50 -10.49
CA GLY A 272 -28.25 -17.80 -9.94
C GLY A 272 -29.01 -16.55 -9.48
N GLN A 273 -29.93 -16.73 -8.57
CA GLN A 273 -30.72 -15.64 -7.97
C GLN A 273 -30.54 -15.58 -6.45
N THR A 274 -30.70 -14.39 -5.88
CA THR A 274 -30.80 -14.18 -4.43
C THR A 274 -32.12 -14.75 -3.90
N ASP A 275 -32.17 -15.12 -2.65
CA ASP A 275 -33.38 -15.53 -1.97
C ASP A 275 -34.30 -14.33 -1.64
N GLN A 276 -35.44 -14.57 -0.97
CA GLN A 276 -36.38 -13.51 -0.57
C GLN A 276 -35.80 -12.49 0.41
N GLN A 277 -34.72 -12.84 1.11
CA GLN A 277 -34.02 -11.99 2.06
C GLN A 277 -32.79 -11.30 1.44
N GLY A 278 -32.50 -11.56 0.16
CA GLY A 278 -31.35 -11.01 -0.55
C GLY A 278 -30.06 -11.79 -0.29
N ASN A 279 -30.11 -13.06 0.12
CA ASN A 279 -28.94 -13.86 0.39
C ASN A 279 -28.73 -14.94 -0.68
N PHE A 280 -27.50 -15.41 -0.81
CA PHE A 280 -27.13 -16.64 -1.51
C PHE A 280 -25.81 -17.15 -0.98
N SER A 281 -25.38 -18.33 -1.42
CA SER A 281 -24.09 -18.88 -1.05
C SER A 281 -23.43 -19.59 -2.22
N PHE A 282 -22.11 -19.66 -2.19
CA PHE A 282 -21.33 -20.41 -3.18
C PHE A 282 -20.27 -21.30 -2.52
N SER A 283 -19.95 -22.40 -3.19
CA SER A 283 -18.98 -23.38 -2.73
C SER A 283 -17.57 -23.03 -3.21
N LEU A 284 -16.57 -23.18 -2.34
CA LEU A 284 -15.16 -23.04 -2.66
C LEU A 284 -14.55 -24.27 -3.37
N ASN A 285 -15.26 -25.41 -3.38
CA ASN A 285 -14.75 -26.67 -3.94
C ASN A 285 -14.58 -26.67 -5.46
N LYS A 286 -15.05 -25.64 -6.15
CA LYS A 286 -14.90 -25.49 -7.60
C LYS A 286 -13.60 -24.81 -8.01
N ILE A 287 -12.87 -24.25 -7.05
CA ILE A 287 -11.64 -23.50 -7.31
C ILE A 287 -10.51 -24.46 -7.67
N LYS A 288 -9.93 -24.30 -8.86
CA LYS A 288 -8.80 -25.08 -9.34
C LYS A 288 -7.49 -24.46 -8.87
N THR A 289 -6.64 -25.28 -8.28
CA THR A 289 -5.36 -24.83 -7.70
C THR A 289 -4.18 -25.73 -8.08
N GLU A 290 -4.28 -26.41 -9.23
CA GLU A 290 -3.22 -27.24 -9.74
C GLU A 290 -1.95 -26.41 -9.92
N ASP A 291 -0.81 -26.96 -9.52
CA ASP A 291 0.52 -26.33 -9.60
C ASP A 291 0.69 -25.00 -8.85
N ALA A 292 -0.15 -24.72 -7.86
CA ALA A 292 0.01 -23.53 -7.05
C ALA A 292 1.39 -23.50 -6.36
N PRO A 293 2.16 -22.38 -6.45
CA PRO A 293 3.49 -22.28 -5.86
C PRO A 293 3.50 -22.13 -4.32
N GLY A 294 2.34 -21.96 -3.72
CA GLY A 294 2.13 -21.76 -2.29
C GLY A 294 0.76 -21.16 -2.01
N ILE A 295 0.65 -20.29 -1.01
CA ILE A 295 -0.58 -19.54 -0.72
C ILE A 295 -0.90 -18.63 -1.90
N LEU A 296 -2.18 -18.51 -2.25
CA LEU A 296 -2.68 -17.66 -3.32
C LEU A 296 -3.46 -16.46 -2.75
N ASN A 297 -3.58 -15.42 -3.53
CA ASN A 297 -4.55 -14.34 -3.34
C ASN A 297 -5.77 -14.62 -4.22
N ALA A 298 -6.93 -14.84 -3.59
CA ALA A 298 -8.20 -15.04 -4.29
C ALA A 298 -8.99 -13.73 -4.29
N VAL A 299 -9.26 -13.20 -5.48
CA VAL A 299 -10.11 -12.03 -5.69
C VAL A 299 -11.50 -12.52 -6.12
N PHE A 300 -12.46 -12.42 -5.22
CA PHE A 300 -13.86 -12.74 -5.48
C PHE A 300 -14.59 -11.49 -5.96
N THR A 301 -15.24 -11.59 -7.12
CA THR A 301 -16.04 -10.50 -7.71
C THR A 301 -17.48 -10.95 -7.86
N THR A 302 -18.38 -10.29 -7.13
CA THR A 302 -19.82 -10.53 -7.18
C THR A 302 -20.53 -9.39 -7.89
N ARG A 303 -21.37 -9.72 -8.88
CA ARG A 303 -22.29 -8.81 -9.57
C ARG A 303 -23.72 -9.21 -9.22
N VAL A 304 -24.53 -8.25 -8.81
CA VAL A 304 -25.97 -8.43 -8.57
C VAL A 304 -26.73 -7.50 -9.48
N PHE A 305 -27.63 -8.07 -10.29
CA PHE A 305 -28.35 -7.36 -11.37
C PHE A 305 -29.70 -6.86 -10.88
N GLU A 306 -30.05 -5.67 -11.26
CA GLU A 306 -31.38 -5.09 -11.06
C GLU A 306 -32.33 -5.53 -12.19
N ASN A 307 -33.63 -5.46 -11.97
CA ASN A 307 -34.64 -5.83 -12.99
C ASN A 307 -34.55 -5.01 -14.27
N GLY A 308 -33.90 -3.86 -14.26
CA GLY A 308 -33.65 -3.02 -15.45
C GLY A 308 -32.37 -3.33 -16.22
N GLY A 309 -31.63 -4.40 -15.84
CA GLY A 309 -30.39 -4.81 -16.48
C GLY A 309 -29.12 -4.12 -15.93
N ASP A 310 -29.25 -3.09 -15.12
CA ASP A 310 -28.11 -2.51 -14.40
C ASP A 310 -27.61 -3.48 -13.31
N PHE A 311 -26.38 -3.33 -12.86
CA PHE A 311 -25.84 -4.16 -11.79
C PHE A 311 -24.97 -3.36 -10.83
N SER A 312 -24.88 -3.87 -9.62
CA SER A 312 -23.90 -3.44 -8.61
C SER A 312 -22.82 -4.50 -8.47
N ILE A 313 -21.59 -4.09 -8.20
CA ILE A 313 -20.40 -4.95 -8.14
C ILE A 313 -19.68 -4.78 -6.81
N SER A 314 -19.18 -5.89 -6.26
CA SER A 314 -18.30 -5.88 -5.10
C SER A 314 -17.15 -6.86 -5.32
N SER A 315 -15.93 -6.44 -5.03
CA SER A 315 -14.74 -7.28 -5.11
C SER A 315 -14.07 -7.35 -3.74
N GLN A 316 -13.69 -8.55 -3.32
CA GLN A 316 -12.99 -8.78 -2.06
C GLN A 316 -11.84 -9.75 -2.27
N SER A 317 -10.66 -9.40 -1.75
CA SER A 317 -9.46 -10.24 -1.80
C SER A 317 -9.24 -10.91 -0.44
N ILE A 318 -8.94 -12.21 -0.47
CA ILE A 318 -8.61 -13.00 0.71
C ILE A 318 -7.52 -14.01 0.35
N ARG A 319 -6.70 -14.41 1.32
CA ARG A 319 -5.73 -15.49 1.12
C ARG A 319 -6.45 -16.82 0.93
N TYR A 320 -5.99 -17.61 -0.02
CA TYR A 320 -6.51 -18.95 -0.32
C TYR A 320 -5.40 -19.99 -0.17
N SER A 321 -5.68 -21.02 0.63
CA SER A 321 -4.78 -22.15 0.82
C SER A 321 -5.14 -23.29 -0.14
N PRO A 322 -4.26 -23.64 -1.11
CA PRO A 322 -4.44 -24.84 -1.92
C PRO A 322 -4.04 -26.15 -1.23
N TYR A 323 -3.30 -26.11 -0.13
CA TYR A 323 -2.71 -27.25 0.56
C TYR A 323 -3.16 -27.37 2.01
N ASP A 324 -3.17 -28.60 2.54
CA ASP A 324 -3.47 -28.90 3.95
C ASP A 324 -2.31 -28.51 4.87
N GLU A 325 -1.08 -28.64 4.37
CA GLU A 325 0.15 -28.33 5.09
C GLU A 325 1.13 -27.60 4.18
N TYR A 326 2.08 -26.91 4.81
CA TYR A 326 3.13 -26.14 4.14
C TYR A 326 4.48 -26.52 4.72
N VAL A 327 5.42 -26.90 3.86
CA VAL A 327 6.81 -27.08 4.26
C VAL A 327 7.55 -25.77 4.07
N GLY A 328 8.28 -25.32 5.10
CA GLY A 328 9.18 -24.19 5.05
C GLY A 328 10.61 -24.66 5.22
N ILE A 329 11.54 -24.09 4.45
CA ILE A 329 12.97 -24.38 4.55
C ILE A 329 13.79 -23.11 4.73
N ARG A 330 14.89 -23.24 5.46
CA ARG A 330 15.93 -22.21 5.56
C ARG A 330 17.31 -22.83 5.66
N LEU A 331 18.30 -22.13 5.20
CA LEU A 331 19.71 -22.39 5.50
C LEU A 331 20.16 -21.51 6.68
N PRO A 332 21.28 -21.81 7.35
CA PRO A 332 21.85 -20.90 8.34
C PRO A 332 21.98 -19.50 7.76
N GLU A 333 21.72 -18.47 8.58
CA GLU A 333 21.95 -17.10 8.14
C GLU A 333 23.38 -16.94 7.66
N ASN A 334 23.50 -16.63 6.39
CA ASN A 334 24.76 -16.28 5.76
C ASN A 334 24.46 -15.18 4.75
N ASP A 335 25.24 -14.13 4.80
CA ASP A 335 24.95 -12.81 4.26
C ASP A 335 24.72 -12.77 2.75
N ASP A 336 25.31 -13.73 2.02
CA ASP A 336 25.26 -13.80 0.56
C ASP A 336 24.60 -15.09 0.02
N ASN A 337 23.93 -15.89 0.87
CA ASN A 337 23.52 -17.26 0.53
C ASN A 337 24.67 -18.12 -0.02
N TRP A 338 25.90 -17.84 0.42
CA TRP A 338 27.13 -18.52 0.01
C TRP A 338 27.60 -19.49 1.10
N TYR A 339 27.77 -20.76 0.78
CA TYR A 339 28.10 -21.82 1.71
C TYR A 339 29.34 -22.57 1.31
N SER A 340 30.11 -23.08 2.30
CA SER A 340 31.32 -23.84 2.04
C SER A 340 31.03 -25.20 1.41
N THR A 341 31.85 -25.60 0.42
CA THR A 341 31.86 -26.96 -0.13
C THR A 341 32.66 -27.94 0.76
N GLU A 342 33.44 -27.45 1.72
CA GLU A 342 34.32 -28.26 2.57
C GLU A 342 33.62 -28.77 3.84
N GLN A 343 32.54 -28.11 4.26
CA GLN A 343 31.77 -28.47 5.45
C GLN A 343 30.29 -28.67 5.13
N PRO A 344 29.62 -29.62 5.81
CA PRO A 344 28.15 -29.78 5.62
C PRO A 344 27.40 -28.52 6.09
N VAL A 345 26.43 -28.14 5.30
CA VAL A 345 25.53 -27.00 5.62
C VAL A 345 24.21 -27.54 6.13
N ARG A 346 23.76 -27.10 7.28
CA ARG A 346 22.54 -27.58 7.94
C ARG A 346 21.30 -26.91 7.38
N LEU A 347 20.58 -27.61 6.50
CA LEU A 347 19.23 -27.24 6.10
C LEU A 347 18.28 -27.46 7.29
N GLN A 348 17.54 -26.44 7.64
CA GLN A 348 16.47 -26.51 8.65
C GLN A 348 15.12 -26.43 7.98
N GLY A 349 14.17 -27.22 8.45
CA GLY A 349 12.83 -27.21 7.92
C GLY A 349 11.76 -27.24 8.99
N VAL A 350 10.60 -26.70 8.62
CA VAL A 350 9.41 -26.67 9.45
C VAL A 350 8.18 -27.03 8.60
N THR A 351 7.23 -27.76 9.18
CA THR A 351 5.92 -27.97 8.57
C THR A 351 4.87 -27.23 9.40
N VAL A 352 3.99 -26.50 8.71
CA VAL A 352 2.96 -25.66 9.33
C VAL A 352 1.61 -25.83 8.66
N THR A 353 0.54 -25.66 9.43
CA THR A 353 -0.81 -25.55 8.89
C THR A 353 -0.97 -24.23 8.10
N PRO A 354 -2.01 -24.09 7.26
CA PRO A 354 -2.29 -22.83 6.56
C PRO A 354 -2.46 -21.61 7.48
N THR A 355 -2.81 -21.85 8.74
CA THR A 355 -2.94 -20.78 9.76
C THR A 355 -1.64 -20.44 10.47
N GLY A 356 -0.53 -21.08 10.10
CA GLY A 356 0.81 -20.82 10.65
C GLY A 356 1.17 -21.59 11.90
N LYS A 357 0.31 -22.48 12.38
CA LYS A 357 0.65 -23.34 13.52
C LYS A 357 1.53 -24.51 13.08
N GLN A 358 2.54 -24.83 13.87
CA GLN A 358 3.41 -25.98 13.63
C GLN A 358 2.58 -27.25 13.51
N SER A 359 2.83 -28.07 12.48
CA SER A 359 2.10 -29.32 12.24
C SER A 359 2.82 -30.52 12.87
N GLY A 360 2.27 -31.71 12.69
CA GLY A 360 2.78 -32.93 13.31
C GLY A 360 3.94 -33.57 12.54
N ASN A 361 4.01 -34.93 12.64
CA ASN A 361 5.06 -35.72 11.97
C ASN A 361 4.75 -35.86 10.47
N ALA A 362 5.73 -35.60 9.62
CA ALA A 362 5.61 -35.73 8.16
C ALA A 362 6.91 -36.32 7.57
N THR A 363 6.84 -36.87 6.37
CA THR A 363 8.03 -37.29 5.62
C THR A 363 8.22 -36.31 4.46
N ILE A 364 9.30 -35.54 4.51
CA ILE A 364 9.62 -34.47 3.54
C ILE A 364 10.64 -35.01 2.54
N GLN A 365 10.36 -34.83 1.24
CA GLN A 365 11.31 -35.11 0.18
C GLN A 365 12.19 -33.87 -0.06
N ILE A 366 13.51 -34.03 0.05
CA ILE A 366 14.48 -32.96 -0.25
C ILE A 366 15.21 -33.31 -1.53
N GLU A 367 15.24 -32.38 -2.47
CA GLU A 367 15.93 -32.52 -3.74
C GLU A 367 16.83 -31.30 -3.95
N VAL A 368 18.04 -31.52 -4.47
CA VAL A 368 19.00 -30.47 -4.75
C VAL A 368 19.40 -30.57 -6.22
N TYR A 369 19.25 -29.50 -6.97
CA TYR A 369 19.57 -29.40 -8.38
C TYR A 369 20.72 -28.41 -8.59
N LYS A 370 21.72 -28.79 -9.40
CA LYS A 370 22.76 -27.84 -9.81
C LYS A 370 22.24 -26.99 -10.97
N LEU A 371 22.35 -25.67 -10.86
CA LEU A 371 21.95 -24.74 -11.91
C LEU A 371 23.14 -24.40 -12.80
N ASP A 372 23.03 -24.64 -14.11
CA ASP A 372 24.10 -24.38 -15.07
C ASP A 372 24.14 -22.91 -15.52
N TRP A 373 25.32 -22.45 -16.00
CA TRP A 373 25.63 -21.06 -16.35
C TRP A 373 24.72 -20.44 -17.42
N HIS A 374 24.20 -21.21 -18.39
CA HIS A 374 23.35 -20.71 -19.49
C HIS A 374 21.99 -20.14 -19.01
N TRP A 375 21.56 -20.52 -17.83
CA TRP A 375 20.28 -20.01 -17.25
C TRP A 375 20.35 -18.54 -16.81
N TRP A 376 21.53 -17.97 -16.60
CA TRP A 376 21.69 -16.63 -16.03
C TRP A 376 21.47 -15.48 -17.02
N TRP A 377 21.61 -15.71 -18.34
CA TRP A 377 21.43 -14.70 -19.37
C TRP A 377 19.98 -14.58 -19.87
N ASP A 378 19.14 -15.59 -19.67
CA ASP A 378 17.73 -15.64 -20.06
C ASP A 378 16.78 -15.42 -18.86
N SER A 379 17.22 -14.74 -17.79
CA SER A 379 16.54 -14.68 -16.51
C SER A 379 15.33 -13.76 -16.48
N GLU A 380 14.20 -14.28 -16.86
CA GLU A 380 12.93 -14.03 -16.21
C GLU A 380 12.57 -15.27 -15.39
N ASP A 381 11.87 -15.11 -14.23
CA ASP A 381 11.52 -16.19 -13.28
C ASP A 381 10.75 -17.38 -13.94
N GLU A 382 10.26 -17.19 -15.15
CA GLU A 382 9.52 -18.17 -15.96
C GLU A 382 10.35 -19.40 -16.40
N ASN A 383 11.67 -19.31 -16.42
CA ASN A 383 12.54 -20.38 -16.93
C ASN A 383 13.02 -21.39 -15.88
N LEU A 384 12.89 -21.10 -14.57
CA LEU A 384 13.33 -22.03 -13.53
C LEU A 384 12.48 -23.31 -13.50
N GLY A 385 11.17 -23.19 -13.67
CA GLY A 385 10.24 -24.32 -13.74
C GLY A 385 10.54 -25.25 -14.91
N SER A 386 10.81 -24.70 -16.10
CA SER A 386 11.16 -25.46 -17.28
C SER A 386 12.52 -26.15 -17.17
N TYR A 387 13.46 -25.56 -16.44
CA TYR A 387 14.79 -26.15 -16.19
C TYR A 387 14.68 -27.33 -15.22
N VAL A 388 13.99 -27.17 -14.09
CA VAL A 388 13.83 -28.20 -13.07
C VAL A 388 12.94 -29.38 -13.55
N ASN A 389 11.97 -29.10 -14.43
CA ASN A 389 11.03 -30.11 -14.94
C ASN A 389 11.49 -30.77 -16.25
N ARG A 390 12.64 -30.36 -16.85
CA ARG A 390 13.19 -31.07 -18.01
C ARG A 390 13.76 -32.44 -17.65
N GLU A 391 13.56 -33.45 -18.48
CA GLU A 391 14.06 -34.82 -18.30
C GLU A 391 15.60 -34.94 -18.12
N TYR A 392 16.34 -33.85 -18.27
CA TYR A 392 17.80 -33.80 -18.20
C TYR A 392 18.38 -33.20 -16.91
N SER A 393 17.54 -32.70 -16.00
CA SER A 393 18.01 -32.19 -14.71
C SER A 393 18.07 -33.33 -13.68
N SER A 394 19.20 -34.04 -13.61
CA SER A 394 19.42 -35.00 -12.53
C SER A 394 19.63 -34.25 -11.21
N SER A 395 18.84 -34.55 -10.19
CA SER A 395 19.10 -34.07 -8.84
C SER A 395 20.47 -34.57 -8.36
N VAL A 396 21.27 -33.65 -7.81
CA VAL A 396 22.56 -33.98 -7.23
C VAL A 396 22.37 -34.75 -5.90
N LEU A 397 21.25 -34.48 -5.23
CA LEU A 397 20.84 -35.12 -3.99
C LEU A 397 19.30 -35.29 -4.00
N SER A 398 18.83 -36.48 -3.63
CA SER A 398 17.42 -36.77 -3.42
C SER A 398 17.27 -37.62 -2.16
N GLN A 399 16.66 -37.08 -1.11
CA GLN A 399 16.59 -37.73 0.21
C GLN A 399 15.25 -37.46 0.92
N LYS A 400 14.72 -38.46 1.59
CA LYS A 400 13.56 -38.36 2.47
C LYS A 400 13.99 -38.10 3.91
N VAL A 401 13.43 -37.07 4.53
CA VAL A 401 13.71 -36.67 5.92
C VAL A 401 12.41 -36.69 6.71
N LYS A 402 12.45 -37.24 7.93
CA LYS A 402 11.30 -37.25 8.83
C LYS A 402 11.27 -35.95 9.64
N ALA A 403 10.17 -35.24 9.56
CA ALA A 403 9.85 -34.16 10.50
C ALA A 403 9.27 -34.76 11.77
N THR A 404 9.78 -34.39 12.93
CA THR A 404 9.26 -34.75 14.26
C THR A 404 8.74 -33.47 14.91
N ASP A 405 7.51 -33.48 15.37
CA ASP A 405 6.81 -32.31 15.91
C ASP A 405 6.93 -31.09 14.95
N GLY A 406 6.77 -31.37 13.64
CA GLY A 406 6.81 -30.35 12.59
C GLY A 406 8.18 -29.74 12.33
N ARG A 407 9.29 -30.30 12.78
CA ARG A 407 10.65 -29.83 12.53
C ARG A 407 11.53 -30.92 11.97
N PHE A 408 12.44 -30.54 11.04
CA PHE A 408 13.45 -31.44 10.52
C PHE A 408 14.76 -30.69 10.24
N GLN A 409 15.82 -31.46 10.15
CA GLN A 409 17.16 -30.97 9.80
C GLN A 409 17.84 -31.97 8.87
N LEU A 410 18.63 -31.48 7.94
CA LEU A 410 19.43 -32.27 7.02
C LEU A 410 20.78 -31.58 6.81
N ASP A 411 21.86 -32.26 7.05
CA ASP A 411 23.19 -31.77 6.75
C ASP A 411 23.49 -32.00 5.25
N LEU A 412 23.53 -30.93 4.48
CA LEU A 412 23.79 -30.93 3.04
C LEU A 412 25.31 -30.92 2.81
N HIS A 413 25.80 -31.95 2.15
CA HIS A 413 27.18 -32.01 1.70
C HIS A 413 27.24 -31.83 0.19
N ILE A 414 27.67 -30.67 -0.26
CA ILE A 414 27.74 -30.28 -1.69
C ILE A 414 29.21 -30.06 -2.06
N PRO A 415 29.88 -31.07 -2.60
CA PRO A 415 31.36 -31.02 -2.81
C PRO A 415 31.76 -30.24 -4.05
N LYS A 416 30.83 -29.86 -4.93
CA LYS A 416 31.13 -29.13 -6.16
C LYS A 416 30.69 -27.70 -6.06
N TYR A 417 31.56 -26.79 -6.39
CA TYR A 417 31.26 -25.37 -6.58
C TYR A 417 30.11 -25.16 -7.57
N GLY A 418 29.25 -24.18 -7.27
CA GLY A 418 28.17 -23.75 -8.18
C GLY A 418 26.94 -23.22 -7.45
N ARG A 419 25.94 -22.86 -8.26
CA ARG A 419 24.63 -22.43 -7.83
C ARG A 419 23.70 -23.62 -7.76
N TYR A 420 22.93 -23.74 -6.70
CA TYR A 420 22.04 -24.87 -6.45
C TYR A 420 20.64 -24.42 -6.08
N PHE A 421 19.64 -25.13 -6.62
CA PHE A 421 18.25 -25.01 -6.19
C PHE A 421 17.91 -26.16 -5.25
N ILE A 422 17.48 -25.84 -4.05
CA ILE A 422 17.09 -26.80 -3.02
C ILE A 422 15.59 -26.76 -2.90
N ARG A 423 14.93 -27.91 -3.14
CA ARG A 423 13.47 -28.08 -3.06
C ARG A 423 13.11 -29.01 -1.92
N ALA A 424 12.12 -28.66 -1.13
CA ALA A 424 11.42 -29.53 -0.18
C ALA A 424 9.98 -29.74 -0.64
N THR A 425 9.53 -30.99 -0.61
CA THR A 425 8.15 -31.38 -0.96
C THR A 425 7.53 -32.12 0.22
N ASP A 426 6.34 -31.71 0.66
CA ASP A 426 5.57 -32.37 1.70
C ASP A 426 4.58 -33.40 1.12
N PRO A 427 3.95 -34.25 1.95
CA PRO A 427 2.99 -35.26 1.49
C PRO A 427 1.70 -34.66 0.89
N SER A 428 1.34 -33.40 1.17
CA SER A 428 0.18 -32.72 0.58
C SER A 428 0.44 -32.23 -0.85
N GLY A 429 1.69 -32.30 -1.30
CA GLY A 429 2.14 -31.83 -2.59
C GLY A 429 2.59 -30.37 -2.61
N HIS A 430 2.61 -29.69 -1.45
CA HIS A 430 3.22 -28.37 -1.35
C HIS A 430 4.73 -28.46 -1.51
N THR A 431 5.32 -27.47 -2.22
CA THR A 431 6.76 -27.38 -2.42
C THR A 431 7.29 -26.01 -1.98
N SER A 432 8.48 -26.03 -1.42
CA SER A 432 9.25 -24.84 -1.08
C SER A 432 10.63 -24.92 -1.69
N GLY A 433 11.12 -23.82 -2.26
CA GLY A 433 12.40 -23.75 -2.95
C GLY A 433 13.26 -22.58 -2.54
N LEU A 434 14.55 -22.80 -2.44
CA LEU A 434 15.55 -21.74 -2.26
C LEU A 434 16.76 -21.96 -3.15
N ILE A 435 17.42 -20.87 -3.52
CA ILE A 435 18.65 -20.87 -4.29
C ILE A 435 19.80 -20.53 -3.36
N ALA A 436 20.88 -21.32 -3.41
CA ALA A 436 22.10 -21.13 -2.63
C ALA A 436 23.35 -21.32 -3.48
N TYR A 437 24.43 -20.65 -3.10
CA TYR A 437 25.76 -20.80 -3.72
C TYR A 437 26.65 -21.64 -2.81
N PHE A 438 27.34 -22.61 -3.41
CA PHE A 438 28.34 -23.42 -2.73
C PHE A 438 29.70 -23.21 -3.37
N GLY A 439 30.75 -22.94 -2.56
CA GLY A 439 32.12 -22.70 -3.05
C GLY A 439 33.17 -22.84 -1.95
N SER A 440 34.43 -22.96 -2.38
CA SER A 440 35.57 -22.88 -1.48
C SER A 440 36.05 -21.43 -1.35
N TRP A 441 36.52 -21.03 -0.20
CA TRP A 441 37.08 -19.69 0.05
C TRP A 441 38.26 -19.31 -0.85
N SER A 442 38.92 -20.32 -1.50
CA SER A 442 40.05 -20.14 -2.40
C SER A 442 39.69 -19.76 -3.84
N ASP A 443 38.41 -19.92 -4.27
CA ASP A 443 37.99 -19.68 -5.63
C ASP A 443 37.19 -18.39 -5.75
N ASN A 444 37.88 -17.24 -5.87
CA ASN A 444 37.35 -15.91 -6.18
C ASN A 444 36.05 -15.52 -5.42
N ALA A 445 36.14 -15.42 -4.10
CA ALA A 445 35.14 -14.72 -3.30
C ALA A 445 35.06 -13.27 -3.80
N ASP A 446 33.86 -12.84 -4.18
CA ASP A 446 33.58 -11.46 -4.54
C ASP A 446 34.07 -10.55 -3.41
N GLN A 447 35.08 -9.71 -3.71
CA GLN A 447 35.73 -8.84 -2.73
C GLN A 447 34.77 -7.91 -1.98
N THR A 448 33.55 -7.78 -2.48
CA THR A 448 32.45 -6.98 -1.90
C THR A 448 31.90 -7.54 -0.59
N ALA A 449 31.84 -8.86 -0.44
CA ALA A 449 31.34 -9.52 0.78
C ALA A 449 32.27 -9.30 1.99
N ALA A 450 33.58 -9.21 1.75
CA ALA A 450 34.59 -9.06 2.80
C ALA A 450 34.55 -7.69 3.51
N THR A 451 33.93 -6.65 2.90
CA THR A 451 33.84 -5.29 3.45
C THR A 451 32.49 -4.98 4.09
N THR A 452 31.53 -5.91 4.03
CA THR A 452 30.18 -5.76 4.60
C THR A 452 30.16 -6.18 6.07
N LEU A 453 29.62 -5.33 6.95
CA LEU A 453 29.46 -5.57 8.37
C LEU A 453 28.00 -5.87 8.69
N HIS A 454 27.72 -7.06 9.24
CA HIS A 454 26.35 -7.47 9.57
C HIS A 454 25.98 -7.01 10.98
N LEU A 455 24.92 -6.24 11.06
CA LEU A 455 24.37 -5.69 12.29
C LEU A 455 23.11 -6.45 12.66
N SER A 456 22.96 -6.84 13.93
CA SER A 456 21.72 -7.41 14.44
C SER A 456 21.15 -6.58 15.59
N SER A 457 19.84 -6.43 15.63
CA SER A 457 19.09 -5.84 16.74
C SER A 457 18.27 -6.91 17.46
N ASP A 458 18.04 -6.72 18.76
CA ASP A 458 17.25 -7.67 19.58
C ASP A 458 15.76 -7.68 19.21
N LYS A 459 15.24 -6.61 18.57
CA LYS A 459 13.86 -6.49 18.07
C LYS A 459 13.85 -5.77 16.71
N LYS A 460 12.80 -5.99 15.93
CA LYS A 460 12.55 -5.27 14.66
C LYS A 460 11.78 -3.95 14.84
N SER A 461 11.01 -3.80 15.94
CA SER A 461 10.21 -2.62 16.27
C SER A 461 10.32 -2.27 17.76
N TYR A 462 10.39 -0.99 18.06
CA TYR A 462 10.52 -0.43 19.39
C TYR A 462 9.51 0.68 19.60
N ARG A 463 9.09 0.89 20.84
CA ARG A 463 8.36 2.09 21.25
C ARG A 463 9.31 3.14 21.82
N VAL A 464 8.95 4.40 21.65
CA VAL A 464 9.69 5.51 22.30
C VAL A 464 9.87 5.25 23.79
N GLY A 465 11.12 5.42 24.29
CA GLY A 465 11.55 5.10 25.65
C GLY A 465 12.10 3.68 25.84
N GLU A 466 11.95 2.76 24.85
CA GLU A 466 12.58 1.44 24.93
C GLU A 466 14.06 1.49 24.58
N LYS A 467 14.84 0.52 25.10
CA LYS A 467 16.24 0.36 24.75
C LYS A 467 16.39 -0.52 23.50
N ILE A 468 17.12 -0.01 22.53
CA ILE A 468 17.53 -0.69 21.32
C ILE A 468 18.89 -1.32 21.58
N LYS A 469 18.98 -2.64 21.50
CA LYS A 469 20.23 -3.36 21.70
C LYS A 469 20.77 -3.83 20.36
N VAL A 470 21.95 -3.34 19.98
CA VAL A 470 22.61 -3.67 18.71
C VAL A 470 23.89 -4.47 18.95
N THR A 471 24.05 -5.53 18.20
CA THR A 471 25.23 -6.40 18.25
C THR A 471 25.97 -6.38 16.93
N ILE A 472 27.29 -6.23 16.96
CA ILE A 472 28.18 -6.24 15.80
C ILE A 472 29.27 -7.31 15.98
N PRO A 473 29.60 -8.08 14.96
CA PRO A 473 30.78 -8.92 14.97
C PRO A 473 32.04 -8.04 14.97
N SER A 474 33.02 -8.36 15.80
CA SER A 474 34.14 -7.47 16.04
C SER A 474 35.40 -8.21 16.52
N ALA A 475 36.56 -7.52 16.47
CA ALA A 475 37.82 -7.99 17.00
C ALA A 475 38.35 -7.02 18.08
N THR A 476 39.14 -7.50 18.99
CA THR A 476 39.82 -6.67 19.98
C THR A 476 40.75 -5.66 19.29
N GLY A 477 40.75 -4.41 19.74
CA GLY A 477 41.57 -3.33 19.20
C GLY A 477 41.01 -2.62 17.97
N SER A 478 39.82 -3.04 17.48
CA SER A 478 39.09 -2.30 16.44
C SER A 478 38.23 -1.21 17.07
N VAL A 479 37.79 -0.25 16.27
CA VAL A 479 36.94 0.87 16.68
C VAL A 479 35.69 0.92 15.80
N ALA A 480 34.51 0.84 16.41
CA ALA A 480 33.24 1.04 15.72
C ALA A 480 32.85 2.51 15.77
N ILE A 481 32.63 3.13 14.62
CA ILE A 481 32.04 4.46 14.50
C ILE A 481 30.55 4.25 14.20
N VAL A 482 29.70 4.59 15.15
CA VAL A 482 28.24 4.43 15.11
C VAL A 482 27.58 5.76 14.81
N SER A 483 26.61 5.77 13.91
CA SER A 483 25.75 6.93 13.62
C SER A 483 24.28 6.52 13.56
N LEU A 484 23.38 7.40 14.00
CA LEU A 484 21.95 7.32 13.73
C LEU A 484 21.64 8.15 12.48
N GLU A 485 21.00 7.53 11.52
CA GLU A 485 20.74 8.11 10.22
C GLU A 485 19.24 7.91 9.85
N ASN A 486 18.66 8.86 9.13
CA ASN A 486 17.32 8.74 8.59
C ASN A 486 17.25 9.32 7.15
N GLY A 487 16.07 9.58 6.64
CA GLY A 487 15.89 10.21 5.35
C GLY A 487 16.42 11.66 5.26
N LYS A 488 16.83 12.27 6.37
CA LYS A 488 17.12 13.71 6.47
C LYS A 488 18.49 14.02 7.06
N THR A 489 18.86 13.39 8.17
CA THR A 489 19.97 13.82 9.04
C THR A 489 20.88 12.69 9.47
N VAL A 490 22.10 13.06 9.86
CA VAL A 490 23.04 12.22 10.61
C VAL A 490 23.08 12.73 12.04
N SER A 491 22.86 11.88 13.01
CA SER A 491 22.87 12.24 14.42
C SER A 491 23.60 11.21 15.28
N ASN A 492 23.82 11.55 16.53
CA ASN A 492 24.32 10.67 17.58
C ASN A 492 25.58 9.87 17.18
N MET A 493 26.60 10.59 16.67
CA MET A 493 27.89 9.97 16.36
C MET A 493 28.61 9.52 17.64
N LYS A 494 29.04 8.25 17.65
CA LYS A 494 29.80 7.67 18.79
C LYS A 494 30.95 6.80 18.30
N ARG A 495 32.01 6.74 19.08
CA ARG A 495 33.07 5.75 18.95
C ARG A 495 32.93 4.70 20.04
N ILE A 496 33.10 3.43 19.66
CA ILE A 496 33.02 2.30 20.59
C ILE A 496 34.23 1.43 20.34
N ASN A 497 35.04 1.22 21.40
CA ASN A 497 36.12 0.24 21.36
C ASN A 497 35.54 -1.17 21.39
N THR A 498 35.98 -2.03 20.52
CA THR A 498 35.39 -3.33 20.33
C THR A 498 36.09 -4.44 21.11
N SER A 499 35.31 -5.49 21.41
CA SER A 499 35.75 -6.72 22.05
C SER A 499 35.92 -7.86 21.03
N ALA A 500 36.59 -8.96 21.43
CA ALA A 500 36.68 -10.13 20.59
C ALA A 500 35.32 -10.84 20.44
N GLY A 501 34.99 -11.30 19.24
CA GLY A 501 33.79 -12.02 18.93
C GLY A 501 32.63 -11.07 18.57
N ASN A 502 31.96 -10.51 19.56
CA ASN A 502 30.83 -9.59 19.37
C ASN A 502 30.92 -8.39 20.32
N THR A 503 30.58 -7.21 19.83
CA THR A 503 30.41 -6.01 20.65
C THR A 503 28.92 -5.62 20.60
N THR A 504 28.36 -5.42 21.79
CA THR A 504 26.94 -4.98 21.94
C THR A 504 26.90 -3.61 22.58
N PHE A 505 26.03 -2.74 22.07
CA PHE A 505 25.77 -1.41 22.63
C PHE A 505 24.27 -1.13 22.67
N GLU A 506 23.87 -0.20 23.52
CA GLU A 506 22.48 0.19 23.73
C GLU A 506 22.24 1.65 23.32
N LEU A 507 21.07 1.91 22.74
CA LEU A 507 20.56 3.23 22.40
C LEU A 507 19.14 3.34 22.94
N GLU A 508 18.69 4.53 23.28
CA GLU A 508 17.30 4.79 23.68
C GLU A 508 16.49 5.19 22.45
N ALA A 509 15.34 4.56 22.22
CA ALA A 509 14.40 4.91 21.17
C ALA A 509 13.74 6.26 21.48
N THR A 510 13.90 7.24 20.61
CA THR A 510 13.33 8.59 20.76
C THR A 510 12.27 8.86 19.69
N SER A 511 11.40 9.85 19.93
CA SER A 511 10.39 10.28 18.95
C SER A 511 11.00 10.79 17.63
N GLU A 512 12.23 11.29 17.65
CA GLU A 512 12.95 11.74 16.46
C GLU A 512 13.34 10.57 15.53
N MET A 513 13.38 9.35 16.07
CA MET A 513 13.64 8.14 15.30
C MET A 513 12.41 7.61 14.54
N CYS A 514 11.21 8.18 14.79
CA CYS A 514 9.99 7.77 14.10
C CYS A 514 9.93 8.29 12.65
N PRO A 515 9.47 7.48 11.68
CA PRO A 515 8.96 6.09 11.78
C PRO A 515 10.05 5.04 11.87
N ASN A 516 11.26 5.34 11.42
CA ASN A 516 12.40 4.46 11.45
C ASN A 516 13.70 5.26 11.46
N THR A 517 14.73 4.64 11.99
CA THR A 517 16.11 5.12 11.91
C THR A 517 17.03 4.00 11.41
N TYR A 518 18.10 4.39 10.78
CA TYR A 518 19.16 3.47 10.37
C TYR A 518 20.32 3.62 11.33
N ILE A 519 20.77 2.52 11.89
CA ILE A 519 22.02 2.48 12.65
C ILE A 519 23.11 2.07 11.68
N ALA A 520 23.98 3.01 11.33
CA ALA A 520 25.11 2.75 10.46
C ALA A 520 26.39 2.60 11.31
N VAL A 521 27.15 1.57 11.01
CA VAL A 521 28.41 1.28 11.72
C VAL A 521 29.54 1.14 10.72
N THR A 522 30.62 1.91 10.94
CA THR A 522 31.87 1.72 10.24
C THR A 522 32.88 1.13 11.23
N LEU A 523 33.26 -0.12 11.04
CA LEU A 523 34.27 -0.80 11.87
C LEU A 523 35.63 -0.59 11.24
N LEU A 524 36.53 0.06 11.98
CA LEU A 524 37.89 0.34 11.59
C LEU A 524 38.86 -0.55 12.35
N GLN A 525 39.81 -1.15 11.63
CA GLN A 525 40.92 -1.91 12.20
C GLN A 525 42.24 -1.16 12.04
N PRO A 526 43.13 -1.20 13.04
CA PRO A 526 44.46 -0.62 12.91
C PRO A 526 45.23 -1.24 11.75
N HIS A 527 45.78 -0.42 10.84
CA HIS A 527 46.57 -0.89 9.70
C HIS A 527 47.90 -1.55 10.11
N ASN A 528 48.40 -1.25 11.30
CA ASN A 528 49.61 -1.83 11.84
C ASN A 528 49.46 -3.27 12.38
N ASN A 529 48.25 -3.80 12.42
CA ASN A 529 47.98 -5.14 12.92
C ASN A 529 48.32 -6.19 11.82
N ARG A 530 49.53 -6.76 11.88
CA ARG A 530 50.05 -7.70 10.86
C ARG A 530 49.50 -9.12 10.99
N ASP A 531 48.83 -9.43 12.09
CA ASP A 531 48.32 -10.78 12.40
C ASP A 531 46.90 -11.00 11.96
N ASN A 532 46.30 -10.09 11.17
CA ASN A 532 44.90 -10.10 10.85
C ASN A 532 44.65 -9.88 9.33
N ASP A 533 44.16 -10.90 8.65
CA ASP A 533 43.80 -10.88 7.22
C ASP A 533 42.47 -10.16 6.94
N ARG A 534 41.84 -9.49 7.94
CA ARG A 534 40.54 -8.82 7.79
C ARG A 534 40.68 -7.45 7.12
N PRO A 535 39.62 -6.98 6.40
CA PRO A 535 39.63 -5.64 5.81
C PRO A 535 39.83 -4.55 6.85
N ILE A 536 40.54 -3.48 6.48
CA ILE A 536 40.80 -2.33 7.37
C ILE A 536 39.50 -1.60 7.72
N ARG A 537 38.54 -1.61 6.81
CA ARG A 537 37.22 -1.01 7.00
C ARG A 537 36.12 -2.01 6.63
N MET A 538 35.15 -2.20 7.53
CA MET A 538 33.87 -2.83 7.23
C MET A 538 32.75 -1.85 7.51
N TYR A 539 31.67 -1.89 6.70
CA TYR A 539 30.54 -0.97 6.80
C TYR A 539 29.24 -1.77 6.85
N GLY A 540 28.32 -1.38 7.73
CA GLY A 540 27.04 -2.01 7.88
C GLY A 540 25.94 -1.02 8.26
N VAL A 541 24.70 -1.34 7.87
CA VAL A 541 23.51 -0.56 8.18
C VAL A 541 22.37 -1.49 8.55
N VAL A 542 21.67 -1.18 9.64
CA VAL A 542 20.44 -1.88 10.06
C VAL A 542 19.31 -0.88 10.23
N ASN A 543 18.14 -1.22 9.71
CA ASN A 543 16.91 -0.43 9.88
C ASN A 543 16.23 -0.80 11.21
N ILE A 544 15.87 0.23 11.99
CA ILE A 544 15.13 0.12 13.25
C ILE A 544 13.81 0.87 13.12
N HIS A 545 12.70 0.16 13.27
CA HIS A 545 11.37 0.77 13.29
C HIS A 545 11.05 1.28 14.70
N VAL A 546 10.56 2.52 14.80
CA VAL A 546 10.19 3.15 16.08
C VAL A 546 8.78 3.71 15.99
N GLU A 547 7.93 3.36 16.96
CA GLU A 547 6.55 3.80 17.08
C GLU A 547 6.38 4.76 18.27
N ASP A 548 5.70 5.88 18.04
CA ASP A 548 5.27 6.80 19.08
C ASP A 548 3.74 6.94 19.10
N PRO A 549 3.03 6.33 20.09
CA PRO A 549 1.57 6.45 20.20
C PRO A 549 1.09 7.89 20.39
N ALA A 550 1.95 8.80 20.85
CA ALA A 550 1.58 10.21 21.03
C ALA A 550 1.34 10.94 19.69
N LEU A 551 1.86 10.41 18.60
CA LEU A 551 1.74 10.98 17.24
C LEU A 551 0.40 10.66 16.57
N HIS A 552 -0.43 9.80 17.17
CA HIS A 552 -1.78 9.53 16.68
C HIS A 552 -2.78 10.58 17.15
N LEU A 553 -3.61 11.06 16.22
CA LEU A 553 -4.88 11.71 16.49
C LEU A 553 -6.01 10.69 16.37
N ASN A 554 -6.97 10.76 17.28
CA ASN A 554 -8.11 9.87 17.32
C ASN A 554 -9.42 10.67 17.15
N PRO A 555 -9.73 11.22 15.94
CA PRO A 555 -10.95 11.97 15.72
C PRO A 555 -12.18 11.08 15.94
N LYS A 556 -13.22 11.65 16.55
CA LYS A 556 -14.52 11.02 16.78
C LYS A 556 -15.59 11.77 16.04
N ILE A 557 -16.44 11.02 15.35
CA ILE A 557 -17.60 11.53 14.61
C ILE A 557 -18.85 11.04 15.34
N LYS A 558 -19.74 11.99 15.68
CA LYS A 558 -21.07 11.67 16.22
C LYS A 558 -22.12 12.29 15.31
N MET A 559 -22.96 11.45 14.74
CA MET A 559 -24.07 11.82 13.87
C MET A 559 -25.19 10.76 13.90
N ALA A 560 -26.34 11.10 13.33
CA ALA A 560 -27.45 10.17 13.24
C ALA A 560 -27.16 9.02 12.26
N GLN A 561 -27.54 7.80 12.64
CA GLN A 561 -27.41 6.61 11.78
C GLN A 561 -28.40 6.61 10.61
N GLU A 562 -29.58 7.23 10.78
CA GLU A 562 -30.56 7.44 9.73
C GLU A 562 -30.72 8.93 9.45
N LEU A 563 -30.57 9.30 8.18
CA LEU A 563 -30.75 10.65 7.66
C LEU A 563 -31.96 10.71 6.71
N ARG A 564 -32.49 11.89 6.48
CA ARG A 564 -33.61 12.11 5.56
C ARG A 564 -33.20 12.96 4.38
N PRO A 565 -33.61 12.57 3.14
CA PRO A 565 -33.43 13.41 1.96
C PRO A 565 -33.99 14.81 2.14
N GLY A 566 -33.32 15.82 1.61
CA GLY A 566 -33.73 17.21 1.63
C GLY A 566 -33.72 17.90 3.01
N LYS A 567 -33.28 17.22 4.07
CA LYS A 567 -33.28 17.76 5.43
C LYS A 567 -31.84 18.11 5.90
N GLU A 568 -31.78 19.05 6.84
CA GLU A 568 -30.54 19.35 7.55
C GLU A 568 -30.23 18.29 8.59
N PHE A 569 -28.94 18.04 8.78
CA PHE A 569 -28.42 17.13 9.80
C PHE A 569 -27.12 17.67 10.37
N ASN A 570 -26.74 17.18 11.56
CA ASN A 570 -25.59 17.64 12.29
C ASN A 570 -24.50 16.56 12.33
N VAL A 571 -23.24 16.99 12.19
CA VAL A 571 -22.03 16.21 12.41
C VAL A 571 -21.27 16.87 13.56
N GLU A 572 -21.10 16.18 14.67
CA GLU A 572 -20.27 16.61 15.79
C GLU A 572 -18.89 15.94 15.69
N VAL A 573 -17.83 16.74 15.73
CA VAL A 573 -16.44 16.27 15.65
C VAL A 573 -15.74 16.63 16.96
N SER A 574 -15.06 15.66 17.55
CA SER A 574 -14.21 15.80 18.73
C SER A 574 -12.95 14.93 18.60
N GLU A 575 -11.99 15.11 19.48
CA GLU A 575 -10.79 14.25 19.55
C GLU A 575 -10.84 13.43 20.85
N LYS A 576 -10.52 12.13 20.77
CA LYS A 576 -10.71 11.17 21.86
C LYS A 576 -9.91 11.52 23.13
N ASP A 577 -8.67 11.94 22.93
CA ASP A 577 -7.70 12.20 24.00
C ASP A 577 -7.65 13.69 24.36
N GLY A 578 -8.57 14.49 23.78
CA GLY A 578 -8.68 15.92 24.04
C GLY A 578 -7.59 16.77 23.38
N LYS A 579 -6.90 16.26 22.35
CA LYS A 579 -5.90 17.01 21.59
C LYS A 579 -6.54 18.05 20.68
N ALA A 580 -5.85 19.17 20.42
CA ALA A 580 -6.22 20.11 19.38
C ALA A 580 -5.90 19.49 18.00
N MET A 581 -6.71 19.78 16.99
CA MET A 581 -6.48 19.29 15.62
C MET A 581 -7.07 20.22 14.56
N ASN A 582 -6.46 20.24 13.38
CA ASN A 582 -7.09 20.76 12.17
C ASN A 582 -7.66 19.58 11.37
N TYR A 583 -8.79 19.77 10.71
CA TYR A 583 -9.44 18.65 10.00
C TYR A 583 -10.33 19.10 8.84
N THR A 584 -10.60 18.16 7.93
CA THR A 584 -11.61 18.29 6.88
C THR A 584 -12.73 17.29 7.11
N ILE A 585 -13.93 17.58 6.58
CA ILE A 585 -15.08 16.70 6.59
C ILE A 585 -15.47 16.42 5.13
N ALA A 586 -15.62 15.15 4.78
CA ALA A 586 -16.18 14.72 3.51
C ALA A 586 -17.36 13.78 3.77
N ILE A 587 -18.50 13.99 3.10
CA ILE A 587 -19.67 13.12 3.17
C ILE A 587 -20.00 12.66 1.74
N VAL A 588 -19.75 11.39 1.47
CA VAL A 588 -19.75 10.85 0.11
C VAL A 588 -20.65 9.61 0.01
N ASP A 589 -21.31 9.48 -1.11
CA ASP A 589 -22.10 8.31 -1.49
C ASP A 589 -21.27 7.02 -1.40
N GLU A 590 -21.68 6.10 -0.53
CA GLU A 590 -21.01 4.81 -0.33
C GLU A 590 -21.03 3.95 -1.60
N GLY A 591 -22.09 4.06 -2.42
CA GLY A 591 -22.18 3.38 -3.72
C GLY A 591 -21.10 3.82 -4.69
N LEU A 592 -20.63 5.07 -4.60
CA LEU A 592 -19.52 5.58 -5.41
C LEU A 592 -18.17 5.13 -4.83
N LEU A 593 -18.01 5.15 -3.51
CA LEU A 593 -16.78 4.73 -2.85
C LEU A 593 -16.50 3.23 -3.03
N SER A 594 -17.55 2.42 -2.97
CA SER A 594 -17.45 0.96 -3.11
C SER A 594 -16.99 0.48 -4.50
N LEU A 595 -17.20 1.28 -5.56
CA LEU A 595 -16.75 0.95 -6.92
C LEU A 595 -15.23 0.78 -7.02
N THR A 596 -14.48 1.55 -6.22
CA THR A 596 -13.02 1.56 -6.23
C THR A 596 -12.42 0.96 -4.97
N THR A 597 -13.25 0.32 -4.13
CA THR A 597 -12.82 -0.12 -2.79
C THR A 597 -12.13 0.99 -1.99
N PHE A 598 -12.60 2.24 -2.18
CA PHE A 598 -12.00 3.42 -1.58
C PHE A 598 -12.02 3.34 -0.05
N ARG A 599 -10.85 3.44 0.54
CA ARG A 599 -10.68 3.53 1.99
C ARG A 599 -10.57 4.98 2.43
N THR A 600 -11.04 5.28 3.63
CA THR A 600 -10.81 6.58 4.24
C THR A 600 -9.30 6.87 4.23
N PRO A 601 -8.85 8.01 3.67
CA PRO A 601 -7.43 8.35 3.64
C PRO A 601 -6.82 8.34 5.04
N ASP A 602 -5.66 7.70 5.18
CA ASP A 602 -4.95 7.60 6.45
C ASP A 602 -3.64 8.41 6.39
N PRO A 603 -3.64 9.65 6.89
CA PRO A 603 -2.44 10.47 6.88
C PRO A 603 -1.38 9.95 7.84
N PHE A 604 -1.75 9.23 8.93
CA PHE A 604 -0.76 8.67 9.83
C PHE A 604 0.07 7.59 9.12
N ALA A 605 -0.57 6.63 8.45
CA ALA A 605 0.11 5.60 7.68
C ALA A 605 1.00 6.19 6.57
N ALA A 606 0.60 7.32 5.96
CA ALA A 606 1.37 7.99 4.92
C ALA A 606 2.62 8.70 5.47
N PHE A 607 2.49 9.50 6.54
CA PHE A 607 3.60 10.27 7.10
C PHE A 607 4.59 9.43 7.89
N TYR A 608 4.10 8.36 8.52
CA TYR A 608 4.91 7.41 9.28
C TYR A 608 5.19 6.09 8.54
N ALA A 609 5.02 6.09 7.21
CA ALA A 609 5.59 5.05 6.36
C ALA A 609 7.13 5.05 6.47
N ARG A 610 7.74 3.87 6.30
CA ARG A 610 9.20 3.71 6.33
C ARG A 610 9.88 4.72 5.38
N GLU A 611 10.81 5.50 5.90
CA GLU A 611 11.66 6.41 5.13
C GLU A 611 12.87 5.67 4.55
N ALA A 612 13.24 5.99 3.31
CA ALA A 612 14.51 5.55 2.74
C ALA A 612 15.68 6.26 3.41
N LEU A 613 16.84 5.61 3.44
CA LEU A 613 18.07 6.25 3.91
C LEU A 613 18.45 7.40 2.96
N GLY A 614 18.50 8.62 3.51
CA GLY A 614 18.87 9.84 2.77
C GLY A 614 20.32 10.26 2.95
N VAL A 615 21.07 9.55 3.76
CA VAL A 615 22.47 9.89 4.10
C VAL A 615 23.44 9.25 3.11
N LYS A 616 24.39 10.06 2.61
CA LYS A 616 25.51 9.61 1.78
C LYS A 616 26.77 9.53 2.63
N THR A 617 27.56 8.48 2.46
CA THR A 617 28.82 8.25 3.18
C THR A 617 29.98 8.12 2.20
N TRP A 618 31.08 8.76 2.47
CA TRP A 618 32.33 8.68 1.72
C TRP A 618 33.49 8.36 2.63
N ASP A 619 34.41 7.56 2.14
CA ASP A 619 35.72 7.34 2.74
C ASP A 619 36.79 7.18 1.67
N PHE A 620 38.05 7.00 2.06
CA PHE A 620 39.17 6.78 1.14
C PHE A 620 39.88 5.41 1.35
N TYR A 621 39.27 4.53 2.13
CA TYR A 621 39.87 3.24 2.44
C TYR A 621 40.07 2.37 1.20
N ASP A 622 39.29 2.51 0.17
CA ASP A 622 39.45 1.81 -1.11
C ASP A 622 40.72 2.23 -1.89
N TYR A 623 41.36 3.35 -1.52
CA TYR A 623 42.59 3.84 -2.12
C TYR A 623 43.84 3.50 -1.34
N ILE A 624 43.74 2.80 -0.20
CA ILE A 624 44.84 2.44 0.63
C ILE A 624 45.41 1.11 0.14
N TYR A 625 46.71 1.10 -0.16
CA TYR A 625 47.41 -0.12 -0.60
C TYR A 625 47.38 -1.17 0.53
N GLY A 626 46.94 -2.38 0.20
CA GLY A 626 46.73 -3.47 1.17
C GLY A 626 45.36 -3.45 1.85
N ALA A 627 44.50 -2.46 1.59
CA ALA A 627 43.08 -2.57 1.85
C ALA A 627 42.44 -3.33 0.69
N TYR A 628 41.71 -4.39 0.98
CA TYR A 628 40.92 -5.05 -0.05
C TYR A 628 39.77 -4.10 -0.46
N GLY A 629 39.85 -3.52 -1.67
CA GLY A 629 38.85 -2.67 -2.28
C GLY A 629 38.25 -3.34 -3.50
N ALA A 630 36.96 -3.62 -3.49
CA ALA A 630 36.20 -4.01 -4.67
C ALA A 630 35.49 -2.79 -5.25
N ARG A 631 35.63 -2.55 -6.56
CA ARG A 631 34.78 -1.61 -7.33
C ARG A 631 33.46 -2.27 -7.62
N LEU A 632 32.37 -1.61 -7.24
CA LEU A 632 31.01 -2.01 -7.58
C LEU A 632 30.61 -1.40 -8.92
N ASP A 633 30.24 -2.27 -9.89
CA ASP A 633 29.59 -1.87 -11.12
C ASP A 633 28.08 -1.72 -10.89
N LYS A 634 27.51 -0.67 -11.51
CA LYS A 634 26.09 -0.29 -11.36
C LYS A 634 25.20 -1.23 -12.18
N ALA A 635 24.18 -1.82 -11.52
CA ALA A 635 23.03 -2.39 -12.19
C ALA A 635 21.91 -1.33 -12.30
N PHE A 636 21.39 -1.11 -13.49
CA PHE A 636 20.22 -0.25 -13.75
C PHE A 636 18.95 -1.10 -13.68
N ALA A 637 17.99 -0.69 -12.86
CA ALA A 637 16.64 -1.24 -12.90
C ALA A 637 15.76 -0.41 -13.85
N VAL A 638 15.15 -1.09 -14.81
CA VAL A 638 14.11 -0.54 -15.70
C VAL A 638 12.78 -1.12 -15.25
N GLY A 639 11.88 -0.28 -14.75
CA GLY A 639 10.49 -0.65 -14.46
C GLY A 639 9.61 -0.39 -15.69
N GLY A 640 8.79 -1.34 -16.08
CA GLY A 640 7.79 -1.21 -17.12
C GLY A 640 6.37 -1.22 -16.53
N ASP A 641 5.56 -0.21 -16.86
CA ASP A 641 4.13 -0.15 -16.57
C ASP A 641 3.35 -0.81 -17.71
N GLU A 642 2.51 -1.79 -17.40
CA GLU A 642 1.53 -2.33 -18.34
C GLU A 642 0.23 -1.52 -18.30
N ALA A 643 -0.16 -1.01 -19.45
CA ALA A 643 -1.41 -0.30 -19.68
C ALA A 643 -2.56 -1.29 -19.94
N LEU A 644 -3.62 -1.21 -19.15
CA LEU A 644 -4.90 -1.90 -19.40
C LEU A 644 -5.73 -1.13 -20.45
N LYS A 645 -6.26 -1.87 -21.42
CA LYS A 645 -7.05 -1.35 -22.55
C LYS A 645 -8.42 -0.85 -22.12
N ASP A 646 -8.80 0.30 -22.67
CA ASP A 646 -10.08 0.98 -22.55
C ASP A 646 -11.25 0.18 -23.13
N LEU A 647 -12.36 0.20 -22.38
CA LEU A 647 -13.71 -0.01 -22.91
C LEU A 647 -14.44 1.34 -22.89
N GLN A 648 -14.66 1.89 -24.07
CA GLN A 648 -15.47 3.09 -24.26
C GLN A 648 -16.95 2.74 -24.05
N ASP A 649 -17.64 3.49 -23.18
CA ASP A 649 -19.08 3.49 -23.09
C ASP A 649 -19.65 4.89 -22.93
N GLU A 650 -20.74 5.18 -23.66
CA GLU A 650 -21.34 6.48 -23.92
C GLU A 650 -22.04 7.11 -22.69
N LYS A 651 -22.08 8.43 -22.70
CA LYS A 651 -22.60 9.35 -21.67
C LYS A 651 -24.11 9.28 -21.48
N THR A 652 -24.57 9.04 -20.26
CA THR A 652 -25.83 9.65 -19.73
C THR A 652 -25.87 9.65 -18.22
N ASN A 653 -26.03 10.84 -17.66
CA ASN A 653 -25.93 11.12 -16.23
C ASN A 653 -27.34 11.22 -15.62
N ARG A 654 -27.87 10.15 -14.97
CA ARG A 654 -29.23 10.15 -14.38
C ARG A 654 -29.26 10.38 -12.87
N PHE A 655 -28.16 10.23 -12.14
CA PHE A 655 -28.11 10.45 -10.69
C PHE A 655 -26.83 11.19 -10.33
N LYS A 656 -26.98 12.34 -9.65
CA LYS A 656 -25.85 13.03 -9.03
C LYS A 656 -25.56 12.31 -7.70
N PRO A 657 -24.36 11.72 -7.51
CA PRO A 657 -23.99 11.18 -6.21
C PRO A 657 -23.87 12.30 -5.19
N VAL A 658 -24.04 11.97 -3.92
CA VAL A 658 -23.81 12.93 -2.84
C VAL A 658 -22.32 13.09 -2.64
N VAL A 659 -21.85 14.31 -2.74
CA VAL A 659 -20.51 14.72 -2.38
C VAL A 659 -20.62 16.07 -1.67
N LEU A 660 -20.38 16.07 -0.36
CA LEU A 660 -20.30 17.28 0.45
C LEU A 660 -18.89 17.31 1.05
N PHE A 661 -18.20 18.41 0.87
CA PHE A 661 -16.87 18.61 1.40
C PHE A 661 -16.79 19.99 2.08
N ASP A 662 -16.15 20.04 3.26
CA ASP A 662 -15.94 21.28 3.97
C ASP A 662 -14.67 21.25 4.83
N GLY A 663 -14.05 22.41 5.03
CA GLY A 663 -12.83 22.59 5.81
C GLY A 663 -11.75 23.39 5.04
N PRO A 664 -10.54 23.55 5.61
CA PRO A 664 -10.12 23.00 6.92
C PRO A 664 -10.70 23.73 8.12
N PHE A 665 -11.03 23.01 9.17
CA PHE A 665 -11.47 23.53 10.44
C PHE A 665 -10.39 23.37 11.50
N SER A 666 -10.44 24.20 12.56
CA SER A 666 -9.54 24.09 13.70
C SER A 666 -10.33 23.77 14.97
N LEU A 667 -10.01 22.67 15.64
CA LEU A 667 -10.58 22.24 16.90
C LEU A 667 -9.61 22.54 18.04
N LYS A 668 -10.07 23.27 19.06
CA LYS A 668 -9.29 23.51 20.29
C LYS A 668 -9.25 22.26 21.15
N ALA A 669 -8.22 22.14 21.99
CA ALA A 669 -8.09 21.03 22.92
C ALA A 669 -9.33 20.89 23.82
N GLY A 670 -9.85 19.67 23.98
CA GLY A 670 -11.04 19.34 24.78
C GLY A 670 -12.37 19.80 24.19
N ALA A 671 -12.39 20.42 23.00
CA ALA A 671 -13.59 20.95 22.39
C ALA A 671 -14.35 19.88 21.57
N THR A 672 -15.62 20.16 21.32
CA THR A 672 -16.46 19.49 20.31
C THR A 672 -17.02 20.55 19.39
N GLN A 673 -16.90 20.36 18.08
CA GLN A 673 -17.42 21.28 17.08
C GLN A 673 -18.56 20.64 16.32
N LYS A 674 -19.63 21.40 16.16
CA LYS A 674 -20.85 20.97 15.44
C LYS A 674 -20.90 21.61 14.07
N HIS A 675 -21.14 20.81 13.05
CA HIS A 675 -21.33 21.22 11.66
C HIS A 675 -22.73 20.85 11.21
N THR A 676 -23.38 21.74 10.45
CA THR A 676 -24.71 21.49 9.89
C THR A 676 -24.60 21.39 8.39
N PHE A 677 -25.06 20.27 7.84
CA PHE A 677 -25.12 19.99 6.39
C PHE A 677 -26.57 19.77 5.96
N LYS A 678 -26.87 20.04 4.69
CA LYS A 678 -28.15 19.72 4.09
C LYS A 678 -27.99 18.52 3.16
N MET A 679 -28.72 17.44 3.42
CA MET A 679 -28.74 16.27 2.55
C MET A 679 -29.47 16.62 1.25
N PRO A 680 -28.90 16.37 0.07
CA PRO A 680 -29.62 16.45 -1.21
C PRO A 680 -30.83 15.49 -1.26
N GLU A 681 -31.61 15.54 -2.32
CA GLU A 681 -32.66 14.54 -2.62
C GLU A 681 -31.99 13.23 -3.08
N TYR A 682 -31.35 12.57 -2.14
CA TYR A 682 -30.59 11.34 -2.32
C TYR A 682 -31.17 10.24 -1.43
N ILE A 683 -31.07 9.00 -1.91
CA ILE A 683 -31.44 7.79 -1.20
C ILE A 683 -30.32 6.77 -1.35
N GLY A 684 -29.81 6.27 -0.24
CA GLY A 684 -28.69 5.34 -0.23
C GLY A 684 -27.96 5.34 1.10
N GLU A 685 -26.68 5.10 1.08
CA GLU A 685 -25.78 5.15 2.24
C GLU A 685 -24.66 6.16 1.97
N VAL A 686 -24.34 6.99 2.95
CA VAL A 686 -23.23 7.94 2.87
C VAL A 686 -22.17 7.62 3.91
N ARG A 687 -20.91 7.78 3.53
CA ARG A 687 -19.77 7.73 4.45
C ARG A 687 -19.34 9.14 4.79
N THR A 688 -19.35 9.46 6.08
CA THR A 688 -18.76 10.69 6.60
C THR A 688 -17.34 10.38 7.05
N MET A 689 -16.38 11.11 6.51
CA MET A 689 -14.95 10.95 6.78
C MET A 689 -14.39 12.23 7.37
N VAL A 690 -13.56 12.10 8.40
CA VAL A 690 -12.78 13.19 9.02
C VAL A 690 -11.30 12.85 8.90
N ILE A 691 -10.53 13.72 8.26
CA ILE A 691 -9.07 13.61 8.15
C ILE A 691 -8.46 14.73 8.97
N ALA A 692 -7.59 14.39 9.92
CA ALA A 692 -7.05 15.32 10.90
C ALA A 692 -5.53 15.37 10.88
N ALA A 693 -4.98 16.57 11.11
CA ALA A 693 -3.54 16.83 11.19
C ALA A 693 -3.24 17.99 12.13
N THR A 694 -2.17 17.87 12.92
CA THR A 694 -1.58 18.99 13.69
C THR A 694 -0.17 18.63 14.15
N ASN A 695 0.80 19.54 14.00
CA ASN A 695 2.16 19.45 14.58
C ASN A 695 2.79 18.04 14.53
N GLY A 696 2.76 17.36 13.38
CA GLY A 696 3.29 16.02 13.21
C GLY A 696 2.41 14.90 13.77
N GLN A 697 1.19 15.21 14.21
CA GLN A 697 0.20 14.24 14.65
C GLN A 697 -0.89 14.12 13.59
N TYR A 698 -1.31 12.90 13.31
CA TYR A 698 -2.23 12.61 12.21
C TYR A 698 -3.25 11.55 12.61
N GLY A 699 -4.42 11.59 11.98
CA GLY A 699 -5.44 10.56 12.18
C GLY A 699 -6.63 10.72 11.25
N ALA A 700 -7.46 9.70 11.21
CA ALA A 700 -8.68 9.68 10.43
C ALA A 700 -9.78 8.91 11.13
N ALA A 701 -11.02 9.25 10.84
CA ALA A 701 -12.19 8.50 11.28
C ALA A 701 -13.25 8.50 10.20
N SER A 702 -14.10 7.48 10.18
CA SER A 702 -15.27 7.45 9.32
C SER A 702 -16.46 6.78 9.99
N VAL A 703 -17.68 7.18 9.58
CA VAL A 703 -18.94 6.59 10.01
C VAL A 703 -19.92 6.57 8.83
N ASN A 704 -20.71 5.50 8.72
CA ASN A 704 -21.71 5.35 7.70
C ASN A 704 -23.09 5.73 8.25
N SER A 705 -23.92 6.36 7.41
CA SER A 705 -25.33 6.68 7.72
C SER A 705 -26.22 6.38 6.53
N THR A 706 -27.37 5.75 6.79
CA THR A 706 -28.36 5.43 5.76
C THR A 706 -29.27 6.65 5.51
N VAL A 707 -29.50 7.00 4.25
CA VAL A 707 -30.41 8.07 3.83
C VAL A 707 -31.65 7.45 3.22
N ASN A 708 -32.77 7.52 3.89
CA ASN A 708 -34.02 6.88 3.45
C ASN A 708 -35.29 7.65 3.82
N LYS A 709 -36.40 7.26 3.17
CA LYS A 709 -37.79 7.67 3.50
C LYS A 709 -38.60 6.43 3.89
N PRO A 710 -39.69 6.58 4.68
CA PRO A 710 -40.56 5.45 5.06
C PRO A 710 -41.13 4.67 3.87
N LEU A 711 -41.46 5.38 2.80
CA LEU A 711 -41.94 4.88 1.52
C LEU A 711 -41.02 5.43 0.42
N MET A 712 -40.63 4.59 -0.53
CA MET A 712 -39.82 5.00 -1.66
C MET A 712 -40.26 4.28 -2.92
N VAL A 713 -39.98 4.90 -4.07
CA VAL A 713 -40.25 4.33 -5.40
C VAL A 713 -39.02 4.53 -6.30
N SER A 714 -38.73 3.52 -7.10
CA SER A 714 -37.65 3.55 -8.10
C SER A 714 -38.16 3.01 -9.43
N VAL A 715 -37.79 3.64 -10.52
CA VAL A 715 -38.15 3.24 -11.87
C VAL A 715 -36.89 2.90 -12.63
N ALA A 716 -36.81 1.69 -13.16
CA ALA A 716 -35.68 1.25 -14.00
C ALA A 716 -36.09 1.35 -15.48
N LEU A 717 -35.35 2.10 -16.29
CA LEU A 717 -35.62 2.34 -17.68
C LEU A 717 -34.36 2.22 -18.52
N PRO A 718 -34.46 1.72 -19.78
CA PRO A 718 -33.39 1.86 -20.76
C PRO A 718 -33.01 3.33 -20.98
N ARG A 719 -31.81 3.58 -21.42
CA ARG A 719 -31.30 4.93 -21.70
C ARG A 719 -31.95 5.59 -22.89
N LEU A 720 -32.40 4.78 -23.84
CA LEU A 720 -32.91 5.19 -25.13
C LEU A 720 -34.13 4.38 -25.47
N PHE A 721 -35.13 5.04 -26.01
CA PHE A 721 -36.32 4.41 -26.60
C PHE A 721 -36.40 4.70 -28.09
N THR A 722 -36.90 3.72 -28.85
CA THR A 722 -37.20 3.86 -30.26
C THR A 722 -38.68 4.08 -30.47
N PRO A 723 -39.12 5.02 -31.33
CA PRO A 723 -40.50 5.15 -31.70
C PRO A 723 -41.11 3.82 -32.18
N GLY A 724 -42.30 3.47 -31.62
CA GLY A 724 -42.99 2.21 -31.88
C GLY A 724 -42.72 1.10 -30.86
N ASP A 725 -41.70 1.23 -29.98
CA ASP A 725 -41.43 0.25 -28.92
C ASP A 725 -42.63 0.08 -28.01
N VAL A 726 -42.88 -1.17 -27.60
CA VAL A 726 -43.83 -1.53 -26.54
C VAL A 726 -43.02 -2.15 -25.41
N ILE A 727 -43.13 -1.54 -24.23
CA ILE A 727 -42.27 -1.88 -23.09
C ILE A 727 -43.08 -2.10 -21.82
N ASP A 728 -42.59 -2.96 -20.94
CA ASP A 728 -43.04 -3.06 -19.56
C ASP A 728 -42.05 -2.28 -18.69
N ILE A 729 -42.54 -1.23 -18.02
CA ILE A 729 -41.76 -0.35 -17.15
C ILE A 729 -41.81 -0.90 -15.73
N PRO A 730 -40.70 -1.46 -15.21
CA PRO A 730 -40.65 -1.93 -13.84
C PRO A 730 -40.53 -0.75 -12.85
N VAL A 731 -41.43 -0.76 -11.87
CA VAL A 731 -41.47 0.18 -10.76
C VAL A 731 -41.29 -0.59 -9.47
N THR A 732 -40.17 -0.39 -8.78
CA THR A 732 -39.91 -0.99 -7.49
C THR A 732 -40.37 -0.04 -6.37
N VAL A 733 -41.23 -0.54 -5.49
CA VAL A 733 -41.74 0.16 -4.31
C VAL A 733 -41.10 -0.43 -3.07
N PHE A 734 -40.49 0.43 -2.23
CA PHE A 734 -39.83 0.04 -1.00
C PHE A 734 -40.62 0.58 0.21
N VAL A 735 -40.99 -0.30 1.12
CA VAL A 735 -41.59 0.02 2.41
C VAL A 735 -40.63 -0.31 3.51
N LEU A 736 -40.15 0.70 4.25
CA LEU A 736 -39.13 0.57 5.29
C LEU A 736 -39.69 0.65 6.72
N LYS A 737 -41.03 0.88 6.88
CA LYS A 737 -41.68 0.95 8.19
C LYS A 737 -42.89 0.02 8.20
N ASP A 738 -43.03 -0.76 9.27
CA ASP A 738 -44.03 -1.81 9.38
C ASP A 738 -45.51 -1.29 9.43
N HIS A 739 -45.72 0.00 9.65
CA HIS A 739 -47.06 0.61 9.64
C HIS A 739 -47.58 0.94 8.25
N ILE A 740 -46.73 0.85 7.21
CA ILE A 740 -47.15 1.03 5.80
C ILE A 740 -47.53 -0.33 5.24
N ARG A 741 -48.82 -0.54 4.96
CA ARG A 741 -49.39 -1.82 4.51
C ARG A 741 -49.98 -1.77 3.11
N GLU A 742 -50.56 -0.65 2.74
CA GLU A 742 -51.19 -0.46 1.43
C GLU A 742 -50.48 0.71 0.76
N VAL A 743 -50.09 0.49 -0.49
CA VAL A 743 -49.43 1.50 -1.33
C VAL A 743 -50.16 1.57 -2.67
N THR A 744 -50.55 2.77 -3.06
CA THR A 744 -51.08 3.06 -4.40
C THR A 744 -49.97 3.68 -5.24
N VAL A 745 -49.67 3.07 -6.40
CA VAL A 745 -48.66 3.52 -7.35
C VAL A 745 -49.31 4.06 -8.61
N LYS A 746 -49.05 5.32 -8.94
CA LYS A 746 -49.58 6.00 -10.12
C LYS A 746 -48.46 6.46 -11.04
N MET A 747 -48.60 6.22 -12.35
CA MET A 747 -47.66 6.68 -13.37
C MET A 747 -48.34 7.69 -14.30
N THR A 748 -47.59 8.75 -14.62
CA THR A 748 -47.98 9.76 -15.62
C THR A 748 -46.83 10.00 -16.58
N THR A 749 -47.19 10.20 -17.87
CA THR A 749 -46.23 10.38 -18.97
C THR A 749 -46.60 11.63 -19.77
N ASP A 750 -45.65 12.16 -20.53
CA ASP A 750 -45.91 13.19 -21.52
C ASP A 750 -46.46 12.59 -22.85
N ASP A 751 -46.61 13.43 -23.89
CA ASP A 751 -47.16 13.08 -25.21
C ASP A 751 -46.30 12.09 -26.03
N LYS A 752 -45.04 11.87 -25.67
CA LYS A 752 -44.12 10.96 -26.36
C LYS A 752 -44.25 9.51 -25.91
N ILE A 753 -44.88 9.27 -24.76
CA ILE A 753 -45.08 7.92 -24.20
C ILE A 753 -46.57 7.78 -23.82
N THR A 754 -47.23 6.74 -24.32
CA THR A 754 -48.64 6.41 -23.99
C THR A 754 -48.65 5.16 -23.10
N LEU A 755 -49.26 5.27 -21.90
CA LEU A 755 -49.56 4.09 -21.09
C LEU A 755 -50.70 3.29 -21.72
N THR A 756 -50.44 2.02 -22.01
CA THR A 756 -51.39 1.11 -22.69
C THR A 756 -52.11 0.20 -21.70
N GLY A 757 -51.73 0.17 -20.43
CA GLY A 757 -52.32 -0.57 -19.33
C GLY A 757 -52.92 0.36 -18.25
N GLU A 758 -53.12 -0.20 -17.04
CA GLU A 758 -53.58 0.55 -15.89
C GLU A 758 -52.55 1.64 -15.53
N LYS A 759 -53.03 2.85 -15.24
CA LYS A 759 -52.22 4.01 -14.85
C LYS A 759 -51.97 4.08 -13.35
N GLU A 760 -52.70 3.23 -12.60
CA GLU A 760 -52.68 3.17 -11.14
C GLU A 760 -52.77 1.70 -10.71
N GLN A 761 -51.91 1.27 -9.75
CA GLN A 761 -51.85 -0.08 -9.21
C GLN A 761 -51.81 -0.04 -7.69
N HIS A 762 -52.43 -1.01 -7.03
CA HIS A 762 -52.50 -1.13 -5.57
C HIS A 762 -51.65 -2.33 -5.13
N ILE A 763 -50.82 -2.11 -4.13
CA ILE A 763 -49.88 -3.12 -3.58
C ILE A 763 -50.16 -3.28 -2.09
N GLN A 764 -50.22 -4.50 -1.62
CA GLN A 764 -50.27 -4.82 -0.20
C GLN A 764 -48.93 -5.39 0.27
N PHE A 765 -48.47 -4.91 1.43
CA PHE A 765 -47.24 -5.38 2.10
C PHE A 765 -47.60 -6.04 3.42
N ASP A 766 -47.25 -7.30 3.58
CA ASP A 766 -47.38 -8.03 4.85
C ASP A 766 -46.36 -7.59 5.89
N LYS A 767 -45.15 -7.22 5.41
CA LYS A 767 -44.03 -6.71 6.20
C LYS A 767 -43.25 -5.69 5.38
N LYS A 768 -42.31 -4.98 6.03
CA LYS A 768 -41.32 -4.15 5.33
C LYS A 768 -40.57 -4.94 4.27
N GLY A 769 -40.29 -4.35 3.12
CA GLY A 769 -39.65 -5.00 1.99
C GLY A 769 -39.86 -4.21 0.69
N GLU A 770 -39.65 -4.90 -0.42
CA GLU A 770 -39.86 -4.37 -1.76
C GLU A 770 -40.87 -5.21 -2.56
N GLN A 771 -41.59 -4.56 -3.47
CA GLN A 771 -42.41 -5.22 -4.50
C GLN A 771 -42.23 -4.46 -5.80
N VAL A 772 -42.30 -5.20 -6.91
CA VAL A 772 -42.19 -4.63 -8.28
C VAL A 772 -43.54 -4.70 -8.97
N VAL A 773 -43.95 -3.59 -9.54
CA VAL A 773 -45.12 -3.51 -10.42
C VAL A 773 -44.74 -3.04 -11.80
N TYR A 774 -45.46 -3.45 -12.82
CA TYR A 774 -45.14 -3.17 -14.21
C TYR A 774 -46.19 -2.31 -14.87
N PHE A 775 -45.77 -1.21 -15.52
CA PHE A 775 -46.65 -0.36 -16.32
C PHE A 775 -46.34 -0.57 -17.81
N LYS A 776 -47.36 -0.94 -18.58
CA LYS A 776 -47.22 -1.11 -20.02
C LYS A 776 -47.28 0.23 -20.73
N ALA A 777 -46.33 0.48 -21.61
CA ALA A 777 -46.25 1.73 -22.34
C ALA A 777 -45.88 1.48 -23.82
N ARG A 778 -46.38 2.36 -24.70
CA ARG A 778 -45.99 2.46 -26.11
C ARG A 778 -45.26 3.76 -26.35
N ILE A 779 -44.16 3.72 -27.04
CA ILE A 779 -43.38 4.89 -27.43
C ILE A 779 -43.97 5.46 -28.72
N ASN A 780 -44.38 6.72 -28.70
CA ASN A 780 -45.02 7.40 -29.83
C ASN A 780 -43.98 7.81 -30.89
N SER A 781 -44.40 8.32 -32.01
CA SER A 781 -43.53 8.71 -33.15
C SER A 781 -42.73 9.99 -32.91
N GLN A 782 -43.03 10.75 -31.88
CA GLN A 782 -42.32 11.99 -31.56
C GLN A 782 -40.97 11.70 -30.90
N THR A 783 -39.92 12.34 -31.39
CA THR A 783 -38.53 12.23 -30.82
C THR A 783 -38.26 13.36 -29.86
N GLY A 784 -37.22 13.17 -29.00
CA GLY A 784 -36.76 14.16 -28.00
C GLY A 784 -36.86 13.64 -26.57
N MET A 785 -36.60 14.52 -25.60
CA MET A 785 -36.68 14.20 -24.18
C MET A 785 -38.13 13.97 -23.75
N SER A 786 -38.39 12.89 -23.03
CA SER A 786 -39.71 12.53 -22.46
C SER A 786 -39.57 12.35 -20.97
N THR A 787 -40.62 12.74 -20.21
CA THR A 787 -40.63 12.66 -18.75
C THR A 787 -41.71 11.70 -18.26
N LEU A 788 -41.30 10.74 -17.45
CA LEU A 788 -42.17 9.86 -16.69
C LEU A 788 -42.15 10.27 -15.22
N ARG A 789 -43.36 10.45 -14.65
CA ARG A 789 -43.55 10.71 -13.22
C ARG A 789 -44.28 9.53 -12.59
N THR A 790 -43.66 8.93 -11.60
CA THR A 790 -44.24 7.87 -10.79
C THR A 790 -44.42 8.36 -9.37
N GLU A 791 -45.60 8.16 -8.81
CA GLU A 791 -45.99 8.56 -7.47
C GLU A 791 -46.50 7.33 -6.70
N ALA A 792 -45.93 7.07 -5.53
CA ALA A 792 -46.41 6.04 -4.61
C ALA A 792 -46.94 6.71 -3.35
N THR A 793 -48.17 6.35 -2.92
CA THR A 793 -48.84 6.94 -1.75
C THR A 793 -49.33 5.88 -0.79
N SER A 794 -49.23 6.16 0.52
CA SER A 794 -49.78 5.36 1.59
C SER A 794 -50.24 6.30 2.72
N GLY A 795 -51.53 6.58 2.81
CA GLY A 795 -52.04 7.58 3.73
C GLY A 795 -51.44 8.97 3.44
N ILE A 796 -50.76 9.55 4.42
CA ILE A 796 -50.09 10.85 4.29
C ILE A 796 -48.67 10.75 3.75
N VAL A 797 -48.15 9.54 3.58
CA VAL A 797 -46.78 9.31 3.10
C VAL A 797 -46.76 9.22 1.58
N THR A 798 -45.96 10.04 0.94
CA THR A 798 -45.85 10.09 -0.53
C THR A 798 -44.38 10.01 -0.95
N ALA A 799 -44.10 9.19 -1.97
CA ALA A 799 -42.81 9.11 -2.66
C ALA A 799 -43.02 9.41 -4.15
N ILE A 800 -42.18 10.29 -4.71
CA ILE A 800 -42.28 10.70 -6.13
C ILE A 800 -40.92 10.53 -6.78
N VAL A 801 -40.94 9.94 -7.98
CA VAL A 801 -39.76 9.86 -8.87
C VAL A 801 -40.11 10.40 -10.25
N CYS A 802 -39.31 11.31 -10.78
CA CYS A 802 -39.39 11.78 -12.15
C CYS A 802 -38.15 11.27 -12.91
N VAL A 803 -38.37 10.56 -14.02
CA VAL A 803 -37.28 10.05 -14.87
C VAL A 803 -37.41 10.67 -16.25
N VAL A 804 -36.29 11.20 -16.77
CA VAL A 804 -36.22 11.75 -18.12
C VAL A 804 -35.52 10.74 -19.03
N VAL A 805 -36.09 10.46 -20.18
CA VAL A 805 -35.58 9.51 -21.19
C VAL A 805 -35.52 10.15 -22.56
N LEU A 806 -34.58 9.71 -23.39
CA LEU A 806 -34.46 10.15 -24.76
C LEU A 806 -35.19 9.19 -25.70
N VAL A 807 -36.07 9.73 -26.56
CA VAL A 807 -36.73 9.02 -27.65
C VAL A 807 -36.08 9.45 -28.95
N ARG A 808 -35.45 8.53 -29.69
CA ARG A 808 -34.84 8.80 -31.01
C ARG A 808 -34.89 7.57 -31.91
N PHE A 809 -34.74 7.77 -33.21
CA PHE A 809 -34.51 6.66 -34.16
C PHE A 809 -33.11 6.10 -34.03
N PRO A 810 -32.87 4.80 -34.24
CA PRO A 810 -31.59 4.14 -33.99
C PRO A 810 -30.41 4.62 -34.87
N PHE A 811 -30.70 5.36 -35.97
CA PHE A 811 -29.74 5.81 -36.96
C PHE A 811 -29.76 7.32 -37.27
N ALA A 812 -30.28 8.14 -36.36
CA ALA A 812 -30.32 9.58 -36.51
C ALA A 812 -29.23 10.27 -35.66
#